data_899a88c122cda798a278c6ef3505c572
#
_entry.id   899a88c122cda798a278c6ef3505c572
#
_cell.length_a   1.000
_cell.length_b   1.000
_cell.length_c   1.000
_cell.angle_alpha   90.00
_cell.angle_beta   90.00
_cell.angle_gamma   90.00
#
_symmetry.space_group_name_H-M   'P 1'
#
loop_
_entity.id
_entity.type
_entity.pdbx_description
1 polymer ?
#
loop_
_entity_poly.entity_id
_entity_poly.type
_entity_poly.pdbx_seq_one_letter_code
_entity_poly.pdbx_strand_id
1 'polypeptide(L)'
;MDHFELVSEYAPTGDQPQAIEQLVKGFKEGNQCETLLGVTGSGKTFTMANVIAQLNKPTLIIAHNKTLAAQLYGEFKEFFPNNAVEYFVSYYDYYQPEAYVPSSDTYIAKDSSVNDEIDKLRLSATSSLSERKDVIIVSSVSCIYGIGSPDDYQNMIISLRPGMEKDRDEVIRELIDIQYDRNEMDFHRGTFRVRGDVLEIFPADYSETAVRVEFFGDEIDRITEVDILTGEIKSALNHIAIFPASHYVVPIEKIRKAAVAIEEELKERVDYFKGEDKLLEAQRISERTNFDIEMLKETGFCSGVENYSRHLSGLKPGQPPYTLIDYFGDDFLIIIDESHKTIPQIRGMYAGDQSRKQTLVDYGFRLPSAKDNRPLNFEEFEDKIDQILFVSATPGEYEENHELLRAEQIIRPTGLLDPEVEVRPVEGQIDDLISEVNKEIKKKNKILITTLTKRMAEDLTEYMKELGIRVRYLHSDIDTLERTQIIRDMRLDVFDVLVGINLLREGLDIPEITLVAILDADKEGFLRSEVSLIQTIGRAARNADGRVIMYADVITDSMRIAIDETMRRRALQQKYNEEHGITPKTIKKAVRDLISISKAVAETEEKLEKDPESMSRKELENLIKKVQKQMQAAAADLNFEMAASLRDKMLELKKSLEELDE
;
A
#
# COMPACT_ATOMS: atom_id res chain seq x y z
N MET A 1 -3.55 -14.27 -22.57
CA MET A 1 -2.20 -14.58 -23.14
C MET A 1 -1.50 -15.49 -22.15
N ASP A 2 -0.56 -16.34 -22.63
CA ASP A 2 0.14 -17.30 -21.76
C ASP A 2 1.62 -16.95 -21.56
N HIS A 3 2.07 -15.78 -22.03
CA HIS A 3 3.45 -15.34 -21.90
C HIS A 3 3.53 -13.82 -21.75
N PHE A 4 4.60 -13.38 -21.06
CA PHE A 4 4.91 -11.97 -20.90
C PHE A 4 5.67 -11.43 -22.10
N GLU A 5 5.23 -10.28 -22.60
CA GLU A 5 5.88 -9.55 -23.69
C GLU A 5 6.48 -8.25 -23.13
N LEU A 6 7.79 -8.27 -22.88
CA LEU A 6 8.50 -7.07 -22.41
C LEU A 6 8.73 -6.09 -23.56
N VAL A 7 8.17 -4.91 -23.46
CA VAL A 7 8.33 -3.81 -24.44
C VAL A 7 9.22 -2.74 -23.81
N SER A 8 10.38 -2.47 -24.40
CA SER A 8 11.30 -1.42 -23.94
C SER A 8 12.14 -0.89 -25.08
N GLU A 9 12.39 0.42 -25.05
CA GLU A 9 13.37 1.07 -25.94
C GLU A 9 14.82 0.82 -25.47
N TYR A 10 15.00 0.28 -24.26
CA TYR A 10 16.31 0.05 -23.65
C TYR A 10 16.66 -1.43 -23.67
N ALA A 11 17.94 -1.72 -23.85
CA ALA A 11 18.52 -3.05 -23.62
C ALA A 11 19.21 -3.08 -22.25
N PRO A 12 19.31 -4.24 -21.60
CA PRO A 12 20.06 -4.39 -20.35
C PRO A 12 21.53 -3.95 -20.52
N THR A 13 22.02 -3.12 -19.60
CA THR A 13 23.37 -2.56 -19.60
C THR A 13 24.01 -2.65 -18.21
N GLY A 14 25.32 -2.40 -18.14
CA GLY A 14 26.07 -2.48 -16.88
C GLY A 14 26.04 -3.89 -16.28
N ASP A 15 25.66 -4.00 -15.03
CA ASP A 15 25.51 -5.27 -14.31
C ASP A 15 24.18 -5.99 -14.61
N GLN A 16 23.22 -5.33 -15.27
CA GLN A 16 21.89 -5.89 -15.50
C GLN A 16 21.91 -7.23 -16.25
N PRO A 17 22.64 -7.40 -17.37
CA PRO A 17 22.66 -8.69 -18.07
C PRO A 17 23.10 -9.85 -17.16
N GLN A 18 24.17 -9.64 -16.40
CA GLN A 18 24.71 -10.66 -15.47
C GLN A 18 23.74 -10.94 -14.33
N ALA A 19 23.15 -9.90 -13.72
CA ALA A 19 22.17 -10.06 -12.65
C ALA A 19 20.94 -10.82 -13.12
N ILE A 20 20.40 -10.47 -14.29
CA ILE A 20 19.24 -11.16 -14.88
C ILE A 20 19.57 -12.64 -15.13
N GLU A 21 20.72 -12.93 -15.75
CA GLU A 21 21.14 -14.31 -16.06
C GLU A 21 21.28 -15.14 -14.77
N GLN A 22 21.94 -14.59 -13.75
CA GLN A 22 22.15 -15.26 -12.47
C GLN A 22 20.83 -15.59 -11.78
N LEU A 23 19.92 -14.58 -11.64
CA LEU A 23 18.63 -14.75 -10.98
C LEU A 23 17.73 -15.74 -11.74
N VAL A 24 17.61 -15.59 -13.06
CA VAL A 24 16.77 -16.49 -13.87
C VAL A 24 17.30 -17.92 -13.83
N LYS A 25 18.62 -18.10 -13.85
CA LYS A 25 19.23 -19.42 -13.77
C LYS A 25 18.98 -20.05 -12.40
N GLY A 26 19.19 -19.31 -11.31
CA GLY A 26 19.00 -19.81 -9.96
C GLY A 26 17.56 -20.23 -9.69
N PHE A 27 16.57 -19.41 -10.07
CA PHE A 27 15.16 -19.79 -9.96
C PHE A 27 14.79 -21.02 -10.82
N LYS A 28 15.33 -21.16 -12.03
CA LYS A 28 15.14 -22.36 -12.87
C LYS A 28 15.81 -23.60 -12.31
N GLU A 29 16.88 -23.44 -11.55
CA GLU A 29 17.55 -24.54 -10.83
C GLU A 29 16.85 -24.91 -9.51
N GLY A 30 15.81 -24.16 -9.11
CA GLY A 30 14.96 -24.44 -7.96
C GLY A 30 15.32 -23.65 -6.70
N ASN A 31 16.10 -22.58 -6.80
CA ASN A 31 16.28 -21.67 -5.67
C ASN A 31 14.94 -21.10 -5.23
N GLN A 32 14.68 -21.12 -3.92
CA GLN A 32 13.47 -20.56 -3.34
C GLN A 32 13.63 -19.06 -3.05
N CYS A 33 14.79 -18.65 -2.55
CA CYS A 33 15.05 -17.27 -2.14
C CYS A 33 16.30 -16.71 -2.83
N GLU A 34 16.15 -15.59 -3.51
CA GLU A 34 17.28 -14.88 -4.12
C GLU A 34 17.22 -13.38 -3.80
N THR A 35 18.37 -12.72 -3.83
CA THR A 35 18.47 -11.28 -3.56
C THR A 35 19.09 -10.54 -4.74
N LEU A 36 18.43 -9.47 -5.17
CA LEU A 36 18.98 -8.43 -6.04
C LEU A 36 19.46 -7.26 -5.17
N LEU A 37 20.76 -7.17 -4.92
CA LEU A 37 21.37 -5.99 -4.33
C LEU A 37 21.55 -4.95 -5.42
N GLY A 38 20.61 -4.01 -5.52
CA GLY A 38 20.64 -2.99 -6.57
C GLY A 38 20.71 -1.58 -6.00
N VAL A 39 21.79 -0.85 -6.32
CA VAL A 39 21.92 0.54 -5.88
C VAL A 39 20.86 1.45 -6.51
N THR A 40 20.62 2.57 -5.87
CA THR A 40 19.68 3.58 -6.41
C THR A 40 20.14 4.06 -7.80
N GLY A 41 19.23 4.02 -8.77
CA GLY A 41 19.52 4.43 -10.14
C GLY A 41 20.22 3.39 -11.02
N SER A 42 20.40 2.15 -10.56
CA SER A 42 20.94 1.06 -11.39
C SER A 42 19.90 0.43 -12.32
N GLY A 43 18.62 0.78 -12.22
CA GLY A 43 17.55 0.23 -13.06
C GLY A 43 16.99 -1.10 -12.55
N LYS A 44 16.83 -1.24 -11.23
CA LYS A 44 16.26 -2.44 -10.58
C LYS A 44 14.92 -2.87 -11.19
N THR A 45 14.00 -1.92 -11.42
CA THR A 45 12.67 -2.22 -11.99
C THR A 45 12.77 -2.89 -13.35
N PHE A 46 13.70 -2.43 -14.19
CA PHE A 46 13.93 -3.04 -15.49
C PHE A 46 14.53 -4.45 -15.39
N THR A 47 15.40 -4.68 -14.41
CA THR A 47 15.92 -6.02 -14.12
C THR A 47 14.81 -6.95 -13.64
N MET A 48 13.94 -6.49 -12.72
CA MET A 48 12.76 -7.25 -12.30
C MET A 48 11.86 -7.62 -13.48
N ALA A 49 11.58 -6.66 -14.38
CA ALA A 49 10.77 -6.89 -15.58
C ALA A 49 11.39 -7.97 -16.49
N ASN A 50 12.70 -7.94 -16.70
CA ASN A 50 13.41 -8.97 -17.48
C ASN A 50 13.36 -10.35 -16.81
N VAL A 51 13.48 -10.43 -15.47
CA VAL A 51 13.37 -11.69 -14.73
C VAL A 51 11.95 -12.25 -14.88
N ILE A 52 10.91 -11.44 -14.71
CA ILE A 52 9.51 -11.85 -14.90
C ILE A 52 9.28 -12.40 -16.31
N ALA A 53 9.72 -11.65 -17.35
CA ALA A 53 9.55 -12.06 -18.73
C ALA A 53 10.23 -13.41 -19.05
N GLN A 54 11.42 -13.67 -18.47
CA GLN A 54 12.18 -14.91 -18.74
C GLN A 54 11.74 -16.10 -17.90
N LEU A 55 11.20 -15.88 -16.70
CA LEU A 55 10.60 -16.94 -15.86
C LEU A 55 9.20 -17.28 -16.34
N ASN A 56 8.50 -16.33 -16.87
CA ASN A 56 7.13 -16.46 -17.39
C ASN A 56 6.12 -17.03 -16.35
N LYS A 57 6.21 -16.54 -15.10
CA LYS A 57 5.33 -16.92 -13.99
C LYS A 57 4.43 -15.77 -13.58
N PRO A 58 3.18 -16.01 -13.16
CA PRO A 58 2.39 -15.00 -12.47
C PRO A 58 3.21 -14.40 -11.33
N THR A 59 3.17 -13.08 -11.18
CA THR A 59 4.09 -12.39 -10.25
C THR A 59 3.35 -11.45 -9.32
N LEU A 60 3.62 -11.57 -8.02
CA LEU A 60 3.19 -10.63 -6.99
C LEU A 60 4.36 -9.74 -6.59
N ILE A 61 4.23 -8.43 -6.77
CA ILE A 61 5.22 -7.44 -6.34
C ILE A 61 4.69 -6.74 -5.09
N ILE A 62 5.42 -6.83 -3.99
CA ILE A 62 5.02 -6.22 -2.70
C ILE A 62 5.90 -5.00 -2.42
N ALA A 63 5.25 -3.85 -2.27
CA ALA A 63 5.87 -2.59 -1.86
C ALA A 63 5.38 -2.21 -0.46
N HIS A 64 6.23 -1.55 0.34
CA HIS A 64 5.92 -1.24 1.73
C HIS A 64 4.92 -0.08 1.89
N ASN A 65 4.60 0.70 0.85
CA ASN A 65 3.57 1.73 0.88
C ASN A 65 2.83 1.89 -0.46
N LYS A 66 1.67 2.57 -0.43
CA LYS A 66 0.81 2.79 -1.60
C LYS A 66 1.50 3.62 -2.70
N THR A 67 2.30 4.62 -2.34
CA THR A 67 2.99 5.52 -3.28
C THR A 67 4.02 4.78 -4.12
N LEU A 68 4.85 3.95 -3.48
CA LEU A 68 5.81 3.11 -4.19
C LEU A 68 5.09 2.06 -5.05
N ALA A 69 4.04 1.45 -4.53
CA ALA A 69 3.21 0.51 -5.30
C ALA A 69 2.62 1.17 -6.55
N ALA A 70 2.10 2.40 -6.45
CA ALA A 70 1.57 3.15 -7.60
C ALA A 70 2.66 3.49 -8.64
N GLN A 71 3.86 3.85 -8.17
CA GLN A 71 4.99 4.10 -9.07
C GLN A 71 5.38 2.82 -9.82
N LEU A 72 5.56 1.71 -9.11
CA LEU A 72 5.91 0.42 -9.72
C LEU A 72 4.82 -0.04 -10.70
N TYR A 73 3.55 0.09 -10.33
CA TYR A 73 2.43 -0.23 -11.20
C TYR A 73 2.51 0.54 -12.54
N GLY A 74 2.78 1.85 -12.48
CA GLY A 74 2.97 2.66 -13.68
C GLY A 74 4.16 2.20 -14.54
N GLU A 75 5.31 1.93 -13.92
CA GLU A 75 6.51 1.45 -14.60
C GLU A 75 6.27 0.07 -15.24
N PHE A 76 5.64 -0.86 -14.54
CA PHE A 76 5.34 -2.19 -15.09
C PHE A 76 4.28 -2.16 -16.19
N LYS A 77 3.30 -1.26 -16.16
CA LYS A 77 2.38 -1.04 -17.28
C LYS A 77 3.08 -0.54 -18.56
N GLU A 78 4.10 0.30 -18.39
CA GLU A 78 4.92 0.73 -19.53
C GLU A 78 5.74 -0.44 -20.12
N PHE A 79 6.28 -1.33 -19.26
CA PHE A 79 7.05 -2.49 -19.69
C PHE A 79 6.20 -3.63 -20.27
N PHE A 80 4.97 -3.77 -19.82
CA PHE A 80 4.06 -4.86 -20.19
C PHE A 80 2.69 -4.35 -20.66
N PRO A 81 2.65 -3.54 -21.75
CA PRO A 81 1.41 -2.90 -22.21
C PRO A 81 0.35 -3.89 -22.68
N ASN A 82 0.76 -5.11 -23.09
CA ASN A 82 -0.13 -6.15 -23.61
C ASN A 82 -0.50 -7.23 -22.59
N ASN A 83 0.10 -7.20 -21.40
CA ASN A 83 -0.14 -8.16 -20.33
C ASN A 83 -1.02 -7.55 -19.22
N ALA A 84 -1.54 -8.39 -18.34
CA ALA A 84 -2.32 -7.95 -17.21
C ALA A 84 -1.40 -7.42 -16.11
N VAL A 85 -1.30 -6.12 -16.00
CA VAL A 85 -0.63 -5.45 -14.87
C VAL A 85 -1.71 -4.83 -13.99
N GLU A 86 -1.82 -5.30 -12.77
CA GLU A 86 -2.90 -5.01 -11.84
C GLU A 86 -2.40 -4.33 -10.56
N TYR A 87 -3.29 -3.64 -9.87
CA TYR A 87 -2.98 -2.88 -8.66
C TYR A 87 -3.83 -3.33 -7.48
N PHE A 88 -3.18 -3.72 -6.38
CA PHE A 88 -3.87 -4.26 -5.22
C PHE A 88 -3.37 -3.64 -3.92
N VAL A 89 -3.98 -2.52 -3.51
CA VAL A 89 -3.67 -1.86 -2.24
C VAL A 89 -4.92 -1.76 -1.36
N SER A 90 -4.81 -1.25 -0.15
CA SER A 90 -5.98 -0.99 0.68
C SER A 90 -6.92 -0.01 -0.03
N TYR A 91 -8.19 -0.38 -0.17
CA TYR A 91 -9.23 0.40 -0.85
C TYR A 91 -9.90 1.44 0.04
N TYR A 92 -9.48 1.54 1.30
CA TYR A 92 -10.01 2.56 2.19
C TYR A 92 -9.32 3.92 1.97
N ASP A 93 -10.14 4.95 1.73
CA ASP A 93 -9.72 6.35 1.78
C ASP A 93 -9.53 6.80 3.21
N TYR A 94 -10.44 6.37 4.07
CA TYR A 94 -10.39 6.53 5.51
C TYR A 94 -10.69 5.19 6.16
N TYR A 95 -9.93 4.83 7.18
CA TYR A 95 -10.15 3.62 7.95
C TYR A 95 -9.84 3.84 9.43
N GLN A 96 -10.90 3.85 10.23
CA GLN A 96 -10.83 3.76 11.67
C GLN A 96 -11.22 2.35 12.10
N PRO A 97 -10.29 1.54 12.58
CA PRO A 97 -10.63 0.20 13.05
C PRO A 97 -11.51 0.25 14.30
N GLU A 98 -12.41 -0.70 14.40
CA GLU A 98 -13.17 -0.91 15.64
C GLU A 98 -12.21 -1.19 16.80
N ALA A 99 -12.36 -0.47 17.90
CA ALA A 99 -11.51 -0.61 19.07
C ALA A 99 -12.29 -0.34 20.36
N TYR A 100 -11.75 -0.79 21.48
CA TYR A 100 -12.25 -0.46 22.81
C TYR A 100 -11.11 -0.09 23.73
N VAL A 101 -11.24 1.03 24.41
CA VAL A 101 -10.26 1.55 25.38
C VAL A 101 -10.80 1.33 26.80
N PRO A 102 -10.34 0.28 27.51
CA PRO A 102 -10.88 -0.07 28.82
C PRO A 102 -10.69 1.02 29.90
N SER A 103 -9.60 1.79 29.81
CA SER A 103 -9.28 2.84 30.79
C SER A 103 -10.27 4.00 30.80
N SER A 104 -10.87 4.31 29.66
CA SER A 104 -11.86 5.39 29.49
C SER A 104 -13.27 4.87 29.20
N ASP A 105 -13.48 3.55 29.21
CA ASP A 105 -14.75 2.90 28.80
C ASP A 105 -15.27 3.42 27.44
N THR A 106 -14.34 3.62 26.49
CA THR A 106 -14.67 4.22 25.21
C THR A 106 -14.69 3.15 24.13
N TYR A 107 -15.85 2.97 23.50
CA TYR A 107 -15.99 2.16 22.30
C TYR A 107 -15.86 3.03 21.05
N ILE A 108 -14.93 2.67 20.17
CA ILE A 108 -14.69 3.28 18.88
C ILE A 108 -15.32 2.39 17.83
N ALA A 109 -16.38 2.85 17.20
CA ALA A 109 -17.01 2.13 16.10
C ALA A 109 -16.09 2.13 14.87
N LYS A 110 -16.14 1.03 14.09
CA LYS A 110 -15.50 1.02 12.77
C LYS A 110 -16.10 2.13 11.92
N ASP A 111 -15.24 2.99 11.37
CA ASP A 111 -15.62 4.00 10.38
C ASP A 111 -14.69 3.86 9.17
N SER A 112 -15.24 3.89 7.98
CA SER A 112 -14.45 3.72 6.75
C SER A 112 -15.16 4.29 5.55
N SER A 113 -14.39 4.89 4.64
CA SER A 113 -14.82 5.24 3.30
C SER A 113 -14.04 4.42 2.29
N VAL A 114 -14.74 3.89 1.30
CA VAL A 114 -14.17 3.06 0.24
C VAL A 114 -13.88 3.93 -0.98
N ASN A 115 -12.71 3.72 -1.58
CA ASN A 115 -12.35 4.29 -2.87
C ASN A 115 -12.80 3.35 -3.99
N ASP A 116 -13.81 3.76 -4.74
CA ASP A 116 -14.41 2.95 -5.80
C ASP A 116 -13.42 2.56 -6.91
N GLU A 117 -12.46 3.44 -7.24
CA GLU A 117 -11.47 3.14 -8.27
C GLU A 117 -10.47 2.09 -7.78
N ILE A 118 -10.03 2.17 -6.52
CA ILE A 118 -9.13 1.17 -5.94
C ILE A 118 -9.87 -0.16 -5.75
N ASP A 119 -11.13 -0.14 -5.34
CA ASP A 119 -11.94 -1.34 -5.21
C ASP A 119 -12.11 -2.07 -6.56
N LYS A 120 -12.41 -1.33 -7.62
CA LYS A 120 -12.44 -1.84 -8.99
C LYS A 120 -11.11 -2.49 -9.39
N LEU A 121 -9.97 -1.85 -9.13
CA LEU A 121 -8.66 -2.38 -9.46
C LEU A 121 -8.35 -3.68 -8.68
N ARG A 122 -8.81 -3.78 -7.43
CA ARG A 122 -8.69 -5.01 -6.63
C ARG A 122 -9.52 -6.16 -7.21
N LEU A 123 -10.75 -5.89 -7.64
CA LEU A 123 -11.59 -6.88 -8.31
C LEU A 123 -10.99 -7.30 -9.66
N SER A 124 -10.46 -6.34 -10.43
CA SER A 124 -9.73 -6.62 -11.67
C SER A 124 -8.52 -7.52 -11.44
N ALA A 125 -7.78 -7.35 -10.35
CA ALA A 125 -6.63 -8.19 -10.03
C ALA A 125 -7.02 -9.66 -9.82
N THR A 126 -8.09 -9.93 -9.08
CA THR A 126 -8.56 -11.31 -8.83
C THR A 126 -9.23 -11.95 -10.05
N SER A 127 -9.98 -11.18 -10.85
CA SER A 127 -10.54 -11.66 -12.11
C SER A 127 -9.44 -12.01 -13.12
N SER A 128 -8.41 -11.16 -13.25
CA SER A 128 -7.26 -11.43 -14.11
C SER A 128 -6.53 -12.72 -13.74
N LEU A 129 -6.30 -12.99 -12.44
CA LEU A 129 -5.69 -14.26 -11.98
C LEU A 129 -6.54 -15.48 -12.29
N SER A 130 -7.86 -15.32 -12.36
CA SER A 130 -8.78 -16.44 -12.70
C SER A 130 -8.80 -16.73 -14.20
N GLU A 131 -8.53 -15.74 -15.06
CA GLU A 131 -8.64 -15.87 -16.51
C GLU A 131 -7.30 -16.00 -17.23
N ARG A 132 -6.21 -15.50 -16.66
CA ARG A 132 -4.92 -15.34 -17.33
C ARG A 132 -3.77 -15.89 -16.49
N LYS A 133 -2.66 -16.22 -17.16
CA LYS A 133 -1.40 -16.63 -16.53
C LYS A 133 -0.33 -15.54 -16.60
N ASP A 134 -0.47 -14.59 -17.51
CA ASP A 134 0.44 -13.48 -17.72
C ASP A 134 0.03 -12.26 -16.87
N VAL A 135 -0.03 -12.46 -15.54
CA VAL A 135 -0.51 -11.47 -14.58
C VAL A 135 0.60 -10.99 -13.66
N ILE A 136 0.77 -9.68 -13.56
CA ILE A 136 1.62 -9.01 -12.58
C ILE A 136 0.71 -8.19 -11.65
N ILE A 137 0.72 -8.49 -10.37
CA ILE A 137 0.01 -7.67 -9.38
C ILE A 137 1.02 -6.88 -8.56
N VAL A 138 0.88 -5.55 -8.57
CA VAL A 138 1.64 -4.68 -7.68
C VAL A 138 0.79 -4.35 -6.47
N SER A 139 1.25 -4.75 -5.30
CA SER A 139 0.51 -4.64 -4.04
C SER A 139 1.31 -3.92 -2.96
N SER A 140 0.59 -3.35 -2.01
CA SER A 140 1.14 -3.04 -0.69
C SER A 140 1.06 -4.28 0.21
N VAL A 141 1.46 -4.18 1.49
CA VAL A 141 1.30 -5.27 2.46
C VAL A 141 -0.16 -5.69 2.70
N SER A 142 -1.14 -5.01 2.09
CA SER A 142 -2.55 -5.43 2.11
C SER A 142 -2.80 -6.81 1.51
N CYS A 143 -1.87 -7.35 0.72
CA CYS A 143 -1.95 -8.69 0.15
C CYS A 143 -1.94 -9.82 1.19
N ILE A 144 -1.46 -9.57 2.42
CA ILE A 144 -1.46 -10.56 3.51
C ILE A 144 -2.73 -10.53 4.36
N TYR A 145 -3.65 -9.59 4.11
CA TYR A 145 -4.93 -9.53 4.82
C TYR A 145 -5.96 -10.48 4.21
N GLY A 146 -6.86 -10.96 5.06
CA GLY A 146 -7.92 -11.87 4.65
C GLY A 146 -8.85 -11.23 3.61
N ILE A 147 -9.13 -12.00 2.56
CA ILE A 147 -10.21 -11.79 1.58
C ILE A 147 -11.03 -13.07 1.47
N GLY A 148 -12.01 -13.12 0.60
CA GLY A 148 -12.83 -14.33 0.43
C GLY A 148 -12.05 -15.55 -0.09
N SER A 149 -12.66 -16.72 0.03
CA SER A 149 -12.10 -17.97 -0.50
C SER A 149 -11.98 -17.92 -2.03
N PRO A 150 -10.82 -18.25 -2.62
CA PRO A 150 -10.67 -18.31 -4.08
C PRO A 150 -11.59 -19.36 -4.70
N ASP A 151 -11.82 -20.49 -4.04
CA ASP A 151 -12.74 -21.52 -4.53
C ASP A 151 -14.19 -21.01 -4.59
N ASP A 152 -14.65 -20.30 -3.54
CA ASP A 152 -16.00 -19.73 -3.55
C ASP A 152 -16.12 -18.65 -4.62
N TYR A 153 -15.11 -17.80 -4.76
CA TYR A 153 -15.07 -16.76 -5.79
C TYR A 153 -15.17 -17.36 -7.20
N GLN A 154 -14.39 -18.40 -7.50
CA GLN A 154 -14.39 -19.07 -8.79
C GLN A 154 -15.70 -19.83 -9.07
N ASN A 155 -16.24 -20.50 -8.06
CA ASN A 155 -17.50 -21.27 -8.21
C ASN A 155 -18.73 -20.37 -8.42
N MET A 156 -18.65 -19.10 -8.09
CA MET A 156 -19.73 -18.14 -8.26
C MET A 156 -19.60 -17.26 -9.52
N ILE A 157 -18.63 -17.56 -10.40
CA ILE A 157 -18.50 -16.88 -11.71
C ILE A 157 -19.67 -17.32 -12.60
N ILE A 158 -20.38 -16.33 -13.18
CA ILE A 158 -21.45 -16.59 -14.14
C ILE A 158 -20.85 -16.62 -15.55
N SER A 159 -20.88 -17.78 -16.19
CA SER A 159 -20.43 -17.95 -17.56
C SER A 159 -21.60 -17.94 -18.53
N LEU A 160 -21.59 -17.02 -19.50
CA LEU A 160 -22.64 -16.88 -20.49
C LEU A 160 -22.10 -16.98 -21.92
N ARG A 161 -22.85 -17.65 -22.81
CA ARG A 161 -22.52 -17.82 -24.23
C ARG A 161 -23.76 -17.68 -25.09
N PRO A 162 -23.70 -17.12 -26.30
CA PRO A 162 -24.77 -17.21 -27.29
C PRO A 162 -25.15 -18.68 -27.58
N GLY A 163 -26.42 -18.97 -27.71
CA GLY A 163 -26.95 -20.33 -27.90
C GLY A 163 -27.04 -21.16 -26.63
N MET A 164 -26.80 -20.59 -25.45
CA MET A 164 -26.94 -21.28 -24.18
C MET A 164 -28.41 -21.28 -23.76
N GLU A 165 -28.96 -22.47 -23.46
CA GLU A 165 -30.28 -22.58 -22.84
C GLU A 165 -30.19 -22.20 -21.37
N LYS A 166 -30.60 -20.97 -21.06
CA LYS A 166 -30.60 -20.39 -19.71
C LYS A 166 -31.64 -19.29 -19.64
N ASP A 167 -32.59 -19.43 -18.72
CA ASP A 167 -33.64 -18.45 -18.51
C ASP A 167 -33.07 -17.12 -17.95
N ARG A 168 -33.59 -15.99 -18.45
CA ARG A 168 -33.23 -14.65 -17.98
C ARG A 168 -33.36 -14.50 -16.47
N ASP A 169 -34.45 -15.02 -15.88
CA ASP A 169 -34.73 -14.91 -14.46
C ASP A 169 -33.78 -15.80 -13.62
N GLU A 170 -33.18 -16.85 -14.20
CA GLU A 170 -32.10 -17.61 -13.60
C GLU A 170 -30.82 -16.78 -13.53
N VAL A 171 -30.45 -16.13 -14.63
CA VAL A 171 -29.27 -15.24 -14.66
C VAL A 171 -29.44 -14.08 -13.68
N ILE A 172 -30.62 -13.52 -13.55
CA ILE A 172 -30.94 -12.45 -12.58
C ILE A 172 -30.72 -12.94 -11.14
N ARG A 173 -31.15 -14.16 -10.81
CA ARG A 173 -30.94 -14.74 -9.47
C ARG A 173 -29.46 -14.96 -9.20
N GLU A 174 -28.71 -15.48 -10.16
CA GLU A 174 -27.26 -15.65 -10.03
C GLU A 174 -26.53 -14.30 -9.84
N LEU A 175 -26.96 -13.23 -10.55
CA LEU A 175 -26.39 -11.89 -10.36
C LEU A 175 -26.62 -11.36 -8.93
N ILE A 176 -27.81 -11.58 -8.37
CA ILE A 176 -28.10 -11.21 -6.98
C ILE A 176 -27.24 -12.03 -6.02
N ASP A 177 -27.07 -13.33 -6.28
CA ASP A 177 -26.24 -14.22 -5.46
C ASP A 177 -24.77 -13.78 -5.43
N ILE A 178 -24.25 -13.17 -6.52
CA ILE A 178 -22.90 -12.62 -6.62
C ILE A 178 -22.83 -11.11 -6.26
N GLN A 179 -23.87 -10.61 -5.57
CA GLN A 179 -23.95 -9.26 -5.01
C GLN A 179 -24.02 -8.12 -6.03
N TYR A 180 -24.65 -8.36 -7.19
CA TYR A 180 -25.06 -7.29 -8.09
C TYR A 180 -26.44 -6.75 -7.69
N ASP A 181 -26.56 -5.43 -7.71
CA ASP A 181 -27.81 -4.76 -7.41
C ASP A 181 -28.60 -4.47 -8.68
N ARG A 182 -29.92 -4.67 -8.62
CA ARG A 182 -30.79 -4.24 -9.71
C ARG A 182 -31.06 -2.73 -9.61
N ASN A 183 -30.61 -1.98 -10.61
CA ASN A 183 -30.81 -0.54 -10.64
C ASN A 183 -31.17 -0.07 -12.06
N GLU A 184 -32.40 0.41 -12.24
CA GLU A 184 -32.88 0.90 -13.53
C GLU A 184 -32.53 2.38 -13.78
N MET A 185 -32.28 3.15 -12.73
CA MET A 185 -32.11 4.60 -12.77
C MET A 185 -30.65 5.02 -12.76
N ASP A 186 -29.84 4.41 -11.87
CA ASP A 186 -28.43 4.71 -11.67
C ASP A 186 -27.61 3.48 -12.04
N PHE A 187 -27.15 3.43 -13.30
CA PHE A 187 -26.42 2.29 -13.85
C PHE A 187 -24.92 2.49 -13.68
N HIS A 188 -24.37 1.87 -12.65
CA HIS A 188 -22.96 1.91 -12.29
C HIS A 188 -22.38 0.50 -12.15
N ARG A 189 -21.06 0.36 -11.95
CA ARG A 189 -20.41 -0.93 -11.78
C ARG A 189 -21.05 -1.74 -10.63
N GLY A 190 -21.14 -3.05 -10.80
CA GLY A 190 -21.82 -3.93 -9.84
C GLY A 190 -23.34 -3.85 -9.86
N THR A 191 -23.93 -3.24 -10.90
CA THR A 191 -25.39 -3.20 -11.08
C THR A 191 -25.82 -3.85 -12.39
N PHE A 192 -27.09 -4.22 -12.44
CA PHE A 192 -27.73 -4.67 -13.67
C PHE A 192 -29.12 -4.03 -13.83
N ARG A 193 -29.60 -3.96 -15.07
CA ARG A 193 -30.93 -3.50 -15.40
C ARG A 193 -31.60 -4.39 -16.43
N VAL A 194 -32.92 -4.45 -16.40
CA VAL A 194 -33.75 -5.36 -17.24
C VAL A 194 -34.73 -4.58 -18.06
N ARG A 195 -34.71 -4.74 -19.38
CA ARG A 195 -35.67 -4.09 -20.30
C ARG A 195 -36.23 -5.12 -21.26
N GLY A 196 -37.40 -5.69 -20.92
CA GLY A 196 -37.99 -6.78 -21.71
C GLY A 196 -37.08 -8.02 -21.68
N ASP A 197 -36.72 -8.49 -22.86
CA ASP A 197 -35.84 -9.67 -23.04
C ASP A 197 -34.34 -9.28 -23.08
N VAL A 198 -33.99 -8.06 -22.65
CA VAL A 198 -32.62 -7.54 -22.61
C VAL A 198 -32.19 -7.34 -21.18
N LEU A 199 -31.05 -7.95 -20.82
CA LEU A 199 -30.34 -7.79 -19.55
C LEU A 199 -29.05 -7.02 -19.82
N GLU A 200 -28.86 -5.89 -19.17
CA GLU A 200 -27.62 -5.13 -19.22
C GLU A 200 -26.92 -5.24 -17.85
N ILE A 201 -25.68 -5.67 -17.87
CA ILE A 201 -24.84 -5.89 -16.69
C ILE A 201 -23.64 -4.95 -16.76
N PHE A 202 -23.38 -4.19 -15.70
CA PHE A 202 -22.15 -3.44 -15.57
C PHE A 202 -21.19 -4.20 -14.66
N PRO A 203 -20.21 -4.96 -15.22
CA PRO A 203 -19.30 -5.76 -14.42
C PRO A 203 -18.54 -4.92 -13.40
N ALA A 204 -18.30 -5.49 -12.23
CA ALA A 204 -17.70 -4.77 -11.11
C ALA A 204 -16.23 -4.36 -11.34
N ASP A 205 -15.54 -5.04 -12.24
CA ASP A 205 -14.15 -4.83 -12.67
C ASP A 205 -14.03 -3.99 -13.96
N TYR A 206 -15.16 -3.56 -14.58
CA TYR A 206 -15.19 -2.75 -15.80
C TYR A 206 -15.23 -1.25 -15.46
N SER A 207 -14.85 -0.39 -16.43
CA SER A 207 -14.82 1.07 -16.27
C SER A 207 -15.81 1.83 -17.12
N GLU A 208 -15.92 1.52 -18.42
CA GLU A 208 -16.60 2.34 -19.43
C GLU A 208 -17.61 1.56 -20.26
N THR A 209 -17.59 0.24 -20.15
CA THR A 209 -18.44 -0.64 -20.94
C THR A 209 -19.30 -1.53 -20.06
N ALA A 210 -20.46 -1.89 -20.59
CA ALA A 210 -21.36 -2.86 -19.98
C ALA A 210 -21.60 -4.03 -20.93
N VAL A 211 -22.07 -5.14 -20.39
CA VAL A 211 -22.43 -6.33 -21.14
C VAL A 211 -23.93 -6.36 -21.34
N ARG A 212 -24.38 -6.43 -22.58
CA ARG A 212 -25.80 -6.58 -22.96
C ARG A 212 -26.03 -8.01 -23.40
N VAL A 213 -26.94 -8.69 -22.71
CA VAL A 213 -27.39 -10.06 -23.00
C VAL A 213 -28.81 -9.99 -23.52
N GLU A 214 -29.05 -10.46 -24.72
CA GLU A 214 -30.38 -10.51 -25.37
C GLU A 214 -30.88 -11.96 -25.34
N PHE A 215 -32.12 -12.14 -24.89
CA PHE A 215 -32.71 -13.46 -24.77
C PHE A 215 -33.83 -13.64 -25.84
N PHE A 216 -33.96 -14.86 -26.34
CA PHE A 216 -35.11 -15.28 -27.15
C PHE A 216 -35.75 -16.51 -26.48
N GLY A 217 -36.84 -16.27 -25.72
CA GLY A 217 -37.36 -17.28 -24.80
C GLY A 217 -36.37 -17.63 -23.70
N ASP A 218 -36.06 -18.90 -23.56
CA ASP A 218 -35.12 -19.43 -22.55
C ASP A 218 -33.69 -19.64 -23.12
N GLU A 219 -33.37 -18.99 -24.26
CA GLU A 219 -32.04 -19.08 -24.89
C GLU A 219 -31.40 -17.69 -24.99
N ILE A 220 -30.07 -17.66 -24.77
CA ILE A 220 -29.27 -16.44 -25.00
C ILE A 220 -29.04 -16.31 -26.50
N ASP A 221 -29.69 -15.32 -27.14
CA ASP A 221 -29.52 -15.08 -28.57
C ASP A 221 -28.24 -14.35 -28.91
N ARG A 222 -27.88 -13.31 -28.15
CA ARG A 222 -26.70 -12.48 -28.41
C ARG A 222 -26.11 -11.88 -27.15
N ILE A 223 -24.77 -11.76 -27.13
CA ILE A 223 -24.04 -11.01 -26.09
C ILE A 223 -23.19 -9.96 -26.78
N THR A 224 -23.30 -8.69 -26.31
CA THR A 224 -22.54 -7.56 -26.84
C THR A 224 -21.94 -6.72 -25.72
N GLU A 225 -20.78 -6.17 -25.98
CA GLU A 225 -20.20 -5.12 -25.16
C GLU A 225 -20.69 -3.76 -25.66
N VAL A 226 -21.19 -2.94 -24.77
CA VAL A 226 -21.79 -1.65 -25.10
C VAL A 226 -21.17 -0.53 -24.27
N ASP A 227 -21.03 0.63 -24.89
CA ASP A 227 -20.62 1.86 -24.20
C ASP A 227 -21.74 2.32 -23.26
N ILE A 228 -21.41 2.63 -22.01
CA ILE A 228 -22.39 2.97 -20.97
C ILE A 228 -23.11 4.27 -21.27
N LEU A 229 -22.39 5.27 -21.81
CA LEU A 229 -22.92 6.62 -22.04
C LEU A 229 -23.75 6.69 -23.33
N THR A 230 -23.22 6.09 -24.41
CA THR A 230 -23.83 6.18 -25.74
C THR A 230 -24.76 5.02 -26.06
N GLY A 231 -24.60 3.87 -25.41
CA GLY A 231 -25.25 2.60 -25.73
C GLY A 231 -24.76 1.96 -27.02
N GLU A 232 -23.68 2.48 -27.63
CA GLU A 232 -23.11 1.97 -28.86
C GLU A 232 -22.47 0.59 -28.64
N ILE A 233 -22.70 -0.34 -29.58
CA ILE A 233 -22.09 -1.66 -29.53
C ILE A 233 -20.63 -1.55 -29.93
N LYS A 234 -19.74 -1.89 -29.00
CA LYS A 234 -18.28 -1.92 -29.22
C LYS A 234 -17.85 -3.23 -29.86
N SER A 235 -18.36 -4.36 -29.36
CA SER A 235 -18.00 -5.69 -29.84
C SER A 235 -19.14 -6.70 -29.61
N ALA A 236 -19.12 -7.79 -30.41
CA ALA A 236 -19.94 -8.96 -30.15
C ALA A 236 -19.08 -10.00 -29.40
N LEU A 237 -19.65 -10.57 -28.36
CA LEU A 237 -18.95 -11.54 -27.49
C LEU A 237 -19.47 -12.96 -27.73
N ASN A 238 -18.57 -13.92 -27.90
CA ASN A 238 -18.87 -15.35 -27.99
C ASN A 238 -18.92 -16.01 -26.62
N HIS A 239 -18.41 -15.37 -25.59
CA HIS A 239 -18.38 -15.79 -24.21
C HIS A 239 -18.12 -14.60 -23.32
N ILE A 240 -18.70 -14.60 -22.14
CA ILE A 240 -18.39 -13.67 -21.06
C ILE A 240 -18.43 -14.39 -19.71
N ALA A 241 -17.48 -14.08 -18.86
CA ALA A 241 -17.47 -14.43 -17.43
C ALA A 241 -17.84 -13.19 -16.64
N ILE A 242 -18.86 -13.25 -15.81
CA ILE A 242 -19.22 -12.18 -14.88
C ILE A 242 -18.73 -12.57 -13.51
N PHE A 243 -17.83 -11.79 -12.97
CA PHE A 243 -17.21 -12.01 -11.66
C PHE A 243 -18.02 -11.38 -10.54
N PRO A 244 -17.95 -11.93 -9.31
CA PRO A 244 -18.63 -11.35 -8.16
C PRO A 244 -18.29 -9.87 -7.93
N ALA A 245 -19.27 -9.09 -7.46
CA ALA A 245 -19.09 -7.68 -7.14
C ALA A 245 -18.30 -7.44 -5.84
N SER A 246 -17.95 -8.48 -5.10
CA SER A 246 -17.18 -8.43 -3.86
C SER A 246 -16.31 -9.67 -3.72
N HIS A 247 -15.17 -9.54 -3.03
CA HIS A 247 -14.34 -10.69 -2.65
C HIS A 247 -14.98 -11.56 -1.54
N TYR A 248 -15.91 -11.00 -0.76
CA TYR A 248 -16.60 -11.69 0.33
C TYR A 248 -17.94 -12.29 -0.12
N VAL A 249 -17.94 -12.96 -1.25
CA VAL A 249 -19.12 -13.67 -1.75
C VAL A 249 -19.10 -15.10 -1.22
N VAL A 250 -20.20 -15.53 -0.61
CA VAL A 250 -20.35 -16.85 -0.01
C VAL A 250 -21.68 -17.46 -0.43
N PRO A 251 -21.71 -18.72 -0.92
CA PRO A 251 -22.94 -19.40 -1.25
C PRO A 251 -23.93 -19.47 -0.07
N ILE A 252 -25.21 -19.29 -0.34
CA ILE A 252 -26.27 -19.21 0.69
C ILE A 252 -26.30 -20.42 1.64
N GLU A 253 -25.92 -21.58 1.14
CA GLU A 253 -25.83 -22.80 1.96
C GLU A 253 -24.70 -22.71 3.00
N LYS A 254 -23.58 -22.09 2.65
CA LYS A 254 -22.49 -21.84 3.58
C LYS A 254 -22.88 -20.79 4.62
N ILE A 255 -23.60 -19.75 4.22
CA ILE A 255 -24.13 -18.74 5.14
C ILE A 255 -25.05 -19.37 6.18
N ARG A 256 -25.94 -20.27 5.78
CA ARG A 256 -26.82 -21.00 6.71
C ARG A 256 -26.04 -21.86 7.71
N LYS A 257 -25.01 -22.57 7.25
CA LYS A 257 -24.13 -23.36 8.13
C LYS A 257 -23.34 -22.46 9.08
N ALA A 258 -22.82 -21.35 8.56
CA ALA A 258 -22.10 -20.37 9.37
C ALA A 258 -23.00 -19.77 10.45
N ALA A 259 -24.24 -19.42 10.16
CA ALA A 259 -25.19 -18.89 11.12
C ALA A 259 -25.41 -19.87 12.31
N VAL A 260 -25.53 -21.16 12.05
CA VAL A 260 -25.63 -22.19 13.11
C VAL A 260 -24.35 -22.22 13.97
N ALA A 261 -23.18 -22.23 13.33
CA ALA A 261 -21.90 -22.24 14.05
C ALA A 261 -21.67 -20.97 14.89
N ILE A 262 -22.12 -19.81 14.39
CA ILE A 262 -22.08 -18.55 15.13
C ILE A 262 -23.03 -18.61 16.35
N GLU A 263 -24.23 -19.18 16.22
CA GLU A 263 -25.16 -19.37 17.34
C GLU A 263 -24.55 -20.27 18.44
N GLU A 264 -23.88 -21.33 18.05
CA GLU A 264 -23.19 -22.23 19.00
C GLU A 264 -22.07 -21.50 19.75
N GLU A 265 -21.20 -20.78 19.03
CA GLU A 265 -20.12 -19.98 19.63
C GLU A 265 -20.67 -18.89 20.52
N LEU A 266 -21.76 -18.22 20.12
CA LEU A 266 -22.44 -17.21 20.95
C LEU A 266 -22.90 -17.80 22.27
N LYS A 267 -23.55 -18.97 22.26
CA LYS A 267 -24.02 -19.63 23.46
C LYS A 267 -22.86 -19.94 24.39
N GLU A 268 -21.79 -20.53 23.91
CA GLU A 268 -20.58 -20.81 24.69
C GLU A 268 -20.00 -19.54 25.31
N ARG A 269 -19.94 -18.44 24.54
CA ARG A 269 -19.38 -17.17 25.02
C ARG A 269 -20.25 -16.48 26.04
N VAL A 270 -21.57 -16.52 25.88
CA VAL A 270 -22.53 -15.98 26.86
C VAL A 270 -22.46 -16.78 28.17
N ASP A 271 -22.37 -18.11 28.12
CA ASP A 271 -22.22 -18.95 29.28
C ASP A 271 -20.89 -18.68 30.02
N TYR A 272 -19.80 -18.48 29.26
CA TYR A 272 -18.51 -18.05 29.83
C TYR A 272 -18.63 -16.71 30.57
N PHE A 273 -19.20 -15.68 29.99
CA PHE A 273 -19.34 -14.38 30.62
C PHE A 273 -20.25 -14.42 31.87
N LYS A 274 -21.34 -15.20 31.83
CA LYS A 274 -22.18 -15.40 33.00
C LYS A 274 -21.44 -16.13 34.12
N GLY A 275 -20.62 -17.11 33.80
CA GLY A 275 -19.78 -17.82 34.76
C GLY A 275 -18.72 -16.95 35.42
N GLU A 276 -18.25 -15.92 34.72
CA GLU A 276 -17.30 -14.93 35.22
C GLU A 276 -17.99 -13.70 35.90
N ASP A 277 -19.30 -13.72 36.07
CA ASP A 277 -20.13 -12.61 36.58
C ASP A 277 -20.07 -11.31 35.75
N LYS A 278 -19.74 -11.43 34.43
CA LYS A 278 -19.67 -10.36 33.45
C LYS A 278 -20.99 -10.24 32.68
N LEU A 279 -22.03 -9.76 33.37
CA LEU A 279 -23.39 -9.74 32.81
C LEU A 279 -23.56 -8.72 31.70
N LEU A 280 -22.85 -7.59 31.76
CA LEU A 280 -22.90 -6.55 30.73
C LEU A 280 -22.30 -7.05 29.44
N GLU A 281 -21.15 -7.71 29.51
CA GLU A 281 -20.49 -8.31 28.35
C GLU A 281 -21.34 -9.42 27.73
N ALA A 282 -21.99 -10.24 28.56
CA ALA A 282 -22.92 -11.28 28.12
C ALA A 282 -24.11 -10.70 27.36
N GLN A 283 -24.72 -9.61 27.86
CA GLN A 283 -25.83 -8.94 27.18
C GLN A 283 -25.38 -8.32 25.89
N ARG A 284 -24.29 -7.55 25.90
CA ARG A 284 -23.72 -6.85 24.73
C ARG A 284 -23.45 -7.80 23.57
N ILE A 285 -22.73 -8.90 23.82
CA ILE A 285 -22.40 -9.85 22.76
C ILE A 285 -23.65 -10.57 22.26
N SER A 286 -24.62 -10.88 23.15
CA SER A 286 -25.86 -11.54 22.78
C SER A 286 -26.71 -10.67 21.86
N GLU A 287 -26.95 -9.41 22.20
CA GLU A 287 -27.75 -8.49 21.40
C GLU A 287 -27.15 -8.27 20.01
N ARG A 288 -25.85 -7.96 19.96
CA ARG A 288 -25.14 -7.72 18.70
C ARG A 288 -25.14 -8.92 17.79
N THR A 289 -24.74 -10.09 18.32
CA THR A 289 -24.56 -11.29 17.50
C THR A 289 -25.89 -11.84 17.00
N ASN A 290 -26.96 -11.81 17.82
CA ASN A 290 -28.29 -12.22 17.37
C ASN A 290 -28.81 -11.34 16.24
N PHE A 291 -28.62 -10.02 16.32
CA PHE A 291 -28.96 -9.11 15.23
C PHE A 291 -28.17 -9.44 13.96
N ASP A 292 -26.86 -9.66 14.06
CA ASP A 292 -26.00 -10.01 12.92
C ASP A 292 -26.44 -11.35 12.28
N ILE A 293 -26.84 -12.33 13.10
CA ILE A 293 -27.35 -13.65 12.62
C ILE A 293 -28.66 -13.49 11.85
N GLU A 294 -29.59 -12.65 12.35
CA GLU A 294 -30.84 -12.36 11.64
C GLU A 294 -30.56 -11.72 10.27
N MET A 295 -29.69 -10.72 10.23
CA MET A 295 -29.29 -10.08 8.98
C MET A 295 -28.65 -11.06 8.00
N LEU A 296 -27.75 -11.94 8.46
CA LEU A 296 -27.13 -12.96 7.63
C LEU A 296 -28.15 -13.94 7.06
N LYS A 297 -29.17 -14.35 7.84
CA LYS A 297 -30.22 -15.27 7.40
C LYS A 297 -31.19 -14.64 6.38
N GLU A 298 -31.50 -13.36 6.55
CA GLU A 298 -32.49 -12.67 5.71
C GLU A 298 -31.86 -12.09 4.42
N THR A 299 -30.69 -11.47 4.53
CA THR A 299 -30.08 -10.73 3.43
C THR A 299 -28.78 -11.33 2.91
N GLY A 300 -28.22 -12.34 3.60
CA GLY A 300 -26.89 -12.89 3.30
C GLY A 300 -25.73 -12.00 3.74
N PHE A 301 -25.99 -10.87 4.38
CA PHE A 301 -24.97 -9.88 4.78
C PHE A 301 -25.31 -9.26 6.14
N CYS A 302 -24.28 -8.84 6.88
CA CYS A 302 -24.42 -7.99 8.06
C CYS A 302 -23.28 -6.99 8.17
N SER A 303 -23.50 -5.90 8.91
CA SER A 303 -22.43 -4.92 9.17
C SER A 303 -21.29 -5.55 9.99
N GLY A 304 -20.04 -5.51 9.48
CA GLY A 304 -18.91 -6.18 10.09
C GLY A 304 -18.86 -7.69 9.82
N VAL A 305 -19.42 -8.13 8.71
CA VAL A 305 -19.46 -9.54 8.26
C VAL A 305 -18.06 -10.20 8.28
N GLU A 306 -17.01 -9.42 8.08
CA GLU A 306 -15.63 -9.87 8.15
C GLU A 306 -15.25 -10.47 9.51
N ASN A 307 -15.92 -10.10 10.59
CA ASN A 307 -15.68 -10.68 11.92
C ASN A 307 -16.18 -12.13 12.04
N TYR A 308 -16.98 -12.58 11.09
CA TYR A 308 -17.47 -13.96 10.98
C TYR A 308 -16.78 -14.73 9.84
N SER A 309 -15.71 -14.18 9.25
CA SER A 309 -15.02 -14.75 8.08
C SER A 309 -14.58 -16.21 8.28
N ARG A 310 -14.15 -16.59 9.49
CA ARG A 310 -13.80 -17.97 9.82
C ARG A 310 -14.96 -18.93 9.56
N HIS A 311 -16.15 -18.62 10.08
CA HIS A 311 -17.35 -19.44 9.93
C HIS A 311 -17.84 -19.44 8.49
N LEU A 312 -17.83 -18.29 7.82
CA LEU A 312 -18.25 -18.16 6.42
C LEU A 312 -17.34 -18.92 5.46
N SER A 313 -16.04 -18.94 5.72
CA SER A 313 -15.05 -19.70 4.93
C SER A 313 -14.94 -21.17 5.34
N GLY A 314 -15.60 -21.58 6.42
CA GLY A 314 -15.52 -22.97 6.93
C GLY A 314 -14.16 -23.34 7.53
N LEU A 315 -13.37 -22.36 7.96
CA LEU A 315 -12.05 -22.57 8.52
C LEU A 315 -12.12 -23.00 10.00
N LYS A 316 -11.14 -23.76 10.43
CA LYS A 316 -10.97 -24.13 11.86
C LYS A 316 -10.39 -22.96 12.64
N PRO A 317 -10.60 -22.91 13.97
CA PRO A 317 -9.98 -21.91 14.83
C PRO A 317 -8.45 -21.85 14.63
N GLY A 318 -7.90 -20.64 14.45
CA GLY A 318 -6.47 -20.41 14.28
C GLY A 318 -5.91 -20.70 12.88
N GLN A 319 -6.70 -21.24 11.95
CA GLN A 319 -6.25 -21.38 10.56
C GLN A 319 -6.01 -20.01 9.91
N PRO A 320 -4.99 -19.90 9.02
CA PRO A 320 -4.75 -18.66 8.29
C PRO A 320 -5.96 -18.33 7.39
N PRO A 321 -6.33 -17.04 7.28
CA PRO A 321 -7.35 -16.63 6.34
C PRO A 321 -6.87 -16.80 4.89
N TYR A 322 -7.81 -16.89 3.96
CA TYR A 322 -7.49 -16.78 2.54
C TYR A 322 -7.10 -15.32 2.21
N THR A 323 -6.01 -15.18 1.48
CA THR A 323 -5.43 -13.88 1.10
C THR A 323 -5.26 -13.79 -0.42
N LEU A 324 -4.80 -12.66 -0.93
CA LEU A 324 -4.48 -12.52 -2.36
C LEU A 324 -3.48 -13.61 -2.83
N ILE A 325 -2.57 -14.02 -1.96
CA ILE A 325 -1.55 -15.02 -2.29
C ILE A 325 -2.19 -16.34 -2.69
N ASP A 326 -3.32 -16.72 -2.08
CA ASP A 326 -4.04 -17.96 -2.37
C ASP A 326 -4.70 -17.99 -3.77
N TYR A 327 -4.86 -16.82 -4.41
CA TYR A 327 -5.40 -16.71 -5.76
C TYR A 327 -4.37 -16.99 -6.87
N PHE A 328 -3.06 -16.97 -6.53
CA PHE A 328 -1.99 -17.24 -7.50
C PHE A 328 -1.80 -18.72 -7.83
N GLY A 329 -2.28 -19.63 -6.98
CA GLY A 329 -1.99 -21.08 -7.11
C GLY A 329 -0.59 -21.43 -6.61
N ASP A 330 -0.01 -22.53 -7.16
CA ASP A 330 1.21 -23.13 -6.62
C ASP A 330 2.51 -22.67 -7.30
N ASP A 331 2.46 -22.12 -8.52
CA ASP A 331 3.64 -21.78 -9.31
C ASP A 331 3.64 -20.28 -9.68
N PHE A 332 4.19 -19.46 -8.81
CA PHE A 332 4.27 -18.01 -8.98
C PHE A 332 5.53 -17.43 -8.35
N LEU A 333 5.84 -16.18 -8.68
CA LEU A 333 6.98 -15.44 -8.16
C LEU A 333 6.50 -14.32 -7.24
N ILE A 334 7.10 -14.20 -6.06
CA ILE A 334 6.98 -13.00 -5.21
C ILE A 334 8.22 -12.14 -5.40
N ILE A 335 8.05 -10.84 -5.61
CA ILE A 335 9.12 -9.86 -5.59
C ILE A 335 8.83 -8.90 -4.44
N ILE A 336 9.75 -8.75 -3.50
CA ILE A 336 9.63 -7.79 -2.41
C ILE A 336 10.56 -6.63 -2.66
N ASP A 337 9.99 -5.49 -3.04
CA ASP A 337 10.77 -4.26 -3.25
C ASP A 337 11.04 -3.56 -1.91
N GLU A 338 12.22 -2.94 -1.79
CA GLU A 338 12.76 -2.38 -0.55
C GLU A 338 12.60 -3.36 0.62
N SER A 339 13.02 -4.61 0.41
CA SER A 339 12.76 -5.77 1.28
C SER A 339 13.20 -5.54 2.72
N HIS A 340 14.30 -4.82 2.95
CA HIS A 340 14.78 -4.43 4.29
C HIS A 340 13.75 -3.65 5.13
N LYS A 341 12.72 -3.06 4.48
CA LYS A 341 11.59 -2.39 5.14
C LYS A 341 10.31 -3.21 5.08
N THR A 342 10.06 -3.81 3.94
CA THR A 342 8.81 -4.54 3.67
C THR A 342 8.71 -5.80 4.52
N ILE A 343 9.80 -6.54 4.71
CA ILE A 343 9.83 -7.75 5.56
C ILE A 343 9.51 -7.45 7.03
N PRO A 344 10.17 -6.48 7.70
CA PRO A 344 9.79 -6.09 9.06
C PRO A 344 8.35 -5.61 9.19
N GLN A 345 7.81 -4.94 8.17
CA GLN A 345 6.43 -4.50 8.14
C GLN A 345 5.46 -5.69 8.08
N ILE A 346 5.67 -6.66 7.20
CA ILE A 346 4.89 -7.89 7.12
C ILE A 346 4.90 -8.60 8.49
N ARG A 347 6.06 -8.71 9.12
CA ARG A 347 6.23 -9.35 10.44
C ARG A 347 5.46 -8.63 11.54
N GLY A 348 5.40 -7.30 11.50
CA GLY A 348 4.77 -6.47 12.55
C GLY A 348 3.24 -6.42 12.49
N MET A 349 2.61 -6.70 11.34
CA MET A 349 1.16 -6.48 11.14
C MET A 349 0.27 -7.35 12.03
N TYR A 350 0.64 -8.60 12.26
CA TYR A 350 -0.17 -9.56 13.00
C TYR A 350 -0.40 -9.18 14.46
N ALA A 351 0.66 -8.79 15.18
CA ALA A 351 0.62 -8.58 16.63
C ALA A 351 -0.31 -7.42 17.02
N GLY A 352 -0.28 -6.31 16.27
CA GLY A 352 -1.14 -5.14 16.52
C GLY A 352 -2.63 -5.47 16.34
N ASP A 353 -2.98 -6.19 15.25
CA ASP A 353 -4.36 -6.60 15.00
C ASP A 353 -4.90 -7.54 16.09
N GLN A 354 -4.10 -8.53 16.52
CA GLN A 354 -4.49 -9.47 17.57
C GLN A 354 -4.72 -8.79 18.92
N SER A 355 -3.86 -7.87 19.33
CA SER A 355 -4.01 -7.13 20.58
C SER A 355 -5.33 -6.34 20.64
N ARG A 356 -5.64 -5.62 19.58
CA ARG A 356 -6.88 -4.84 19.45
C ARG A 356 -8.12 -5.73 19.51
N LYS A 357 -8.14 -6.82 18.75
CA LYS A 357 -9.27 -7.76 18.71
C LYS A 357 -9.43 -8.55 19.99
N GLN A 358 -8.35 -8.88 20.69
CA GLN A 358 -8.43 -9.53 22.00
C GLN A 358 -9.22 -8.66 22.98
N THR A 359 -8.97 -7.34 23.01
CA THR A 359 -9.72 -6.41 23.86
C THR A 359 -11.21 -6.40 23.52
N LEU A 360 -11.57 -6.35 22.22
CA LEU A 360 -12.98 -6.42 21.79
C LEU A 360 -13.67 -7.73 22.23
N VAL A 361 -12.96 -8.84 22.19
CA VAL A 361 -13.46 -10.15 22.63
C VAL A 361 -13.62 -10.21 24.14
N ASP A 362 -12.65 -9.72 24.90
CA ASP A 362 -12.65 -9.78 26.38
C ASP A 362 -13.75 -8.92 27.01
N TYR A 363 -14.17 -7.86 26.33
CA TYR A 363 -15.23 -6.95 26.77
C TYR A 363 -16.59 -7.16 26.06
N GLY A 364 -16.75 -8.28 25.35
CA GLY A 364 -18.05 -8.69 24.78
C GLY A 364 -18.53 -7.89 23.58
N PHE A 365 -17.64 -7.24 22.84
CA PHE A 365 -17.98 -6.55 21.59
C PHE A 365 -17.94 -7.49 20.39
N ARG A 366 -17.08 -8.52 20.42
CA ARG A 366 -16.93 -9.50 19.36
C ARG A 366 -16.77 -10.91 19.90
N LEU A 367 -17.16 -11.91 19.10
CA LEU A 367 -16.91 -13.32 19.39
C LEU A 367 -15.41 -13.65 19.24
N PRO A 368 -14.91 -14.71 19.92
CA PRO A 368 -13.53 -15.17 19.77
C PRO A 368 -13.10 -15.40 18.31
N SER A 369 -14.02 -15.86 17.45
CA SER A 369 -13.78 -16.07 16.02
C SER A 369 -13.37 -14.81 15.25
N ALA A 370 -13.71 -13.62 15.74
CA ALA A 370 -13.30 -12.36 15.14
C ALA A 370 -11.77 -12.18 15.07
N LYS A 371 -11.03 -12.86 15.95
CA LYS A 371 -9.56 -12.86 15.96
C LYS A 371 -8.95 -13.59 14.75
N ASP A 372 -9.71 -14.46 14.10
CA ASP A 372 -9.27 -15.20 12.91
C ASP A 372 -9.43 -14.37 11.60
N ASN A 373 -10.17 -13.27 11.64
CA ASN A 373 -10.12 -12.23 10.60
C ASN A 373 -8.91 -11.34 10.81
N ARG A 374 -7.77 -11.71 10.30
CA ARG A 374 -6.46 -11.14 10.63
C ARG A 374 -5.51 -11.20 9.43
N PRO A 375 -4.43 -10.42 9.42
CA PRO A 375 -3.36 -10.69 8.47
C PRO A 375 -2.69 -12.03 8.76
N LEU A 376 -1.98 -12.57 7.78
CA LEU A 376 -1.07 -13.70 8.01
C LEU A 376 -0.05 -13.33 9.10
N ASN A 377 0.29 -14.28 9.96
CA ASN A 377 1.53 -14.15 10.72
C ASN A 377 2.73 -14.44 9.79
N PHE A 378 3.93 -14.18 10.29
CA PHE A 378 5.10 -14.25 9.41
C PHE A 378 5.42 -15.69 8.96
N GLU A 379 5.27 -16.69 9.82
CA GLU A 379 5.45 -18.10 9.47
C GLU A 379 4.45 -18.56 8.41
N GLU A 380 3.17 -18.18 8.56
CA GLU A 380 2.13 -18.47 7.56
C GLU A 380 2.40 -17.78 6.21
N PHE A 381 3.02 -16.61 6.23
CA PHE A 381 3.46 -15.94 5.01
C PHE A 381 4.60 -16.72 4.34
N GLU A 382 5.61 -17.15 5.13
CA GLU A 382 6.72 -17.96 4.64
C GLU A 382 6.25 -19.30 4.04
N ASP A 383 5.28 -19.96 4.68
CA ASP A 383 4.71 -21.24 4.20
C ASP A 383 3.98 -21.11 2.84
N LYS A 384 3.55 -19.92 2.46
CA LYS A 384 2.87 -19.65 1.18
C LYS A 384 3.83 -19.26 0.04
N ILE A 385 5.12 -19.12 0.30
CA ILE A 385 6.11 -18.70 -0.68
C ILE A 385 6.59 -19.91 -1.49
N ASP A 386 6.43 -19.88 -2.81
CA ASP A 386 7.09 -20.79 -3.74
C ASP A 386 8.48 -20.28 -4.09
N GLN A 387 8.57 -19.13 -4.74
CA GLN A 387 9.83 -18.46 -5.06
C GLN A 387 9.76 -16.96 -4.72
N ILE A 388 10.82 -16.43 -4.15
CA ILE A 388 10.89 -15.03 -3.72
C ILE A 388 12.18 -14.35 -4.16
N LEU A 389 12.04 -13.16 -4.72
CA LEU A 389 13.12 -12.23 -5.04
C LEU A 389 13.08 -11.05 -4.08
N PHE A 390 14.09 -10.91 -3.24
CA PHE A 390 14.30 -9.72 -2.43
C PHE A 390 15.03 -8.66 -3.26
N VAL A 391 14.51 -7.45 -3.28
CA VAL A 391 15.12 -6.33 -4.00
C VAL A 391 15.42 -5.21 -3.02
N SER A 392 16.68 -4.85 -2.88
CA SER A 392 17.10 -3.79 -1.97
C SER A 392 18.48 -3.23 -2.34
N ALA A 393 18.73 -1.96 -2.02
CA ALA A 393 20.08 -1.39 -2.02
C ALA A 393 20.86 -1.74 -0.75
N THR A 394 20.15 -2.16 0.29
CA THR A 394 20.65 -2.48 1.63
C THR A 394 19.88 -3.67 2.20
N PRO A 395 20.10 -4.90 1.68
CA PRO A 395 19.45 -6.10 2.22
C PRO A 395 19.68 -6.20 3.72
N GLY A 396 18.68 -6.72 4.45
CA GLY A 396 18.76 -6.91 5.89
C GLY A 396 19.19 -8.31 6.29
N GLU A 397 19.27 -8.55 7.61
CA GLU A 397 19.68 -9.84 8.18
C GLU A 397 18.77 -11.01 7.74
N TYR A 398 17.47 -10.73 7.52
CA TYR A 398 16.54 -11.78 7.09
C TYR A 398 16.92 -12.27 5.68
N GLU A 399 17.13 -11.37 4.74
CA GLU A 399 17.53 -11.69 3.37
C GLU A 399 18.87 -12.44 3.37
N GLU A 400 19.86 -11.93 4.11
CA GLU A 400 21.18 -12.54 4.21
C GLU A 400 21.17 -13.96 4.73
N ASN A 401 20.26 -14.28 5.65
CA ASN A 401 20.14 -15.62 6.23
C ASN A 401 19.35 -16.61 5.35
N HIS A 402 18.56 -16.13 4.40
CA HIS A 402 17.67 -16.98 3.59
C HIS A 402 18.04 -17.03 2.11
N GLU A 403 18.82 -16.08 1.60
CA GLU A 403 19.21 -16.06 0.19
C GLU A 403 20.12 -17.23 -0.18
N LEU A 404 19.79 -17.89 -1.27
CA LEU A 404 20.61 -18.93 -1.90
C LEU A 404 21.54 -18.35 -2.96
N LEU A 405 21.20 -17.17 -3.47
CA LEU A 405 21.97 -16.41 -4.45
C LEU A 405 21.77 -14.92 -4.23
N ARG A 406 22.88 -14.17 -4.35
CA ARG A 406 22.87 -12.71 -4.37
C ARG A 406 23.44 -12.21 -5.68
N ALA A 407 22.64 -11.51 -6.46
CA ALA A 407 23.08 -10.78 -7.63
C ALA A 407 23.33 -9.31 -7.27
N GLU A 408 24.50 -8.77 -7.59
CA GLU A 408 24.83 -7.37 -7.37
C GLU A 408 24.60 -6.55 -8.66
N GLN A 409 23.94 -5.40 -8.51
CA GLN A 409 23.71 -4.45 -9.58
C GLN A 409 24.14 -3.06 -9.12
N ILE A 410 25.42 -2.76 -9.25
CA ILE A 410 26.05 -1.55 -8.74
C ILE A 410 26.21 -0.51 -9.85
N ILE A 411 26.45 -0.94 -11.07
CA ILE A 411 26.71 -0.07 -12.21
C ILE A 411 25.42 0.66 -12.64
N ARG A 412 25.51 2.00 -12.65
CA ARG A 412 24.44 2.85 -13.20
C ARG A 412 24.68 3.07 -14.69
N PRO A 413 23.69 2.84 -15.56
CA PRO A 413 23.81 3.09 -16.99
C PRO A 413 24.19 4.54 -17.34
N THR A 414 23.86 5.48 -16.47
CA THR A 414 24.17 6.91 -16.62
C THR A 414 25.63 7.26 -16.34
N GLY A 415 26.40 6.31 -15.82
CA GLY A 415 27.79 6.53 -15.38
C GLY A 415 27.94 7.30 -14.08
N LEU A 416 26.86 7.64 -13.40
CA LEU A 416 26.90 8.43 -12.15
C LEU A 416 27.60 7.67 -11.04
N LEU A 417 28.59 8.33 -10.43
CA LEU A 417 29.35 7.81 -9.29
C LEU A 417 28.55 7.96 -8.00
N ASP A 418 28.79 7.08 -7.03
CA ASP A 418 28.41 7.38 -5.65
C ASP A 418 29.14 8.63 -5.16
N PRO A 419 28.50 9.46 -4.28
CA PRO A 419 29.08 10.72 -3.87
C PRO A 419 30.35 10.55 -3.05
N GLU A 420 31.19 11.56 -3.04
CA GLU A 420 32.29 11.63 -2.10
C GLU A 420 31.77 11.94 -0.70
N VAL A 421 32.30 11.22 0.29
CA VAL A 421 31.93 11.37 1.70
C VAL A 421 33.10 11.99 2.46
N GLU A 422 32.86 13.16 3.05
CA GLU A 422 33.80 13.86 3.89
C GLU A 422 33.34 13.84 5.35
N VAL A 423 34.23 13.55 6.29
CA VAL A 423 33.95 13.61 7.73
C VAL A 423 34.58 14.87 8.31
N ARG A 424 33.80 15.70 8.99
CA ARG A 424 34.25 16.94 9.63
C ARG A 424 33.87 16.93 11.12
N PRO A 425 34.60 17.69 11.98
CA PRO A 425 34.31 17.72 13.41
C PRO A 425 32.94 18.33 13.72
N VAL A 426 32.36 17.91 14.85
CA VAL A 426 31.07 18.43 15.34
C VAL A 426 31.22 19.88 15.85
N GLU A 427 32.38 20.24 16.43
CA GLU A 427 32.65 21.60 16.87
C GLU A 427 32.62 22.56 15.68
N GLY A 428 31.74 23.58 15.74
CA GLY A 428 31.54 24.53 14.65
C GLY A 428 30.75 24.01 13.46
N GLN A 429 30.08 22.85 13.57
CA GLN A 429 29.35 22.20 12.47
C GLN A 429 28.32 23.15 11.82
N ILE A 430 27.63 23.98 12.57
CA ILE A 430 26.59 24.89 12.04
C ILE A 430 27.22 26.00 11.18
N ASP A 431 28.30 26.61 11.63
CA ASP A 431 28.98 27.68 10.87
C ASP A 431 29.59 27.11 9.57
N ASP A 432 30.22 25.95 9.65
CA ASP A 432 30.76 25.25 8.49
C ASP A 432 29.64 24.87 7.51
N LEU A 433 28.55 24.29 8.01
CA LEU A 433 27.37 23.95 7.23
C LEU A 433 26.81 25.15 6.49
N ILE A 434 26.62 26.30 7.17
CA ILE A 434 26.10 27.55 6.55
C ILE A 434 27.07 28.01 5.44
N SER A 435 28.37 27.93 5.65
CA SER A 435 29.37 28.26 4.63
C SER A 435 29.21 27.37 3.38
N GLU A 436 29.05 26.04 3.55
CA GLU A 436 28.85 25.09 2.46
C GLU A 436 27.51 25.31 1.75
N VAL A 437 26.43 25.52 2.49
CA VAL A 437 25.11 25.86 1.96
C VAL A 437 25.17 27.10 1.07
N ASN A 438 25.82 28.15 1.52
CA ASN A 438 25.97 29.40 0.74
C ASN A 438 26.78 29.17 -0.56
N LYS A 439 27.78 28.27 -0.54
CA LYS A 439 28.54 27.91 -1.75
C LYS A 439 27.64 27.23 -2.79
N GLU A 440 26.80 26.29 -2.33
CA GLU A 440 25.90 25.56 -3.22
C GLU A 440 24.75 26.43 -3.75
N ILE A 441 24.18 27.30 -2.92
CA ILE A 441 23.13 28.26 -3.34
C ILE A 441 23.64 29.20 -4.44
N LYS A 442 24.89 29.66 -4.35
CA LYS A 442 25.52 30.50 -5.41
C LYS A 442 25.59 29.77 -6.76
N LYS A 443 25.66 28.42 -6.74
CA LYS A 443 25.63 27.58 -7.94
C LYS A 443 24.20 27.19 -8.37
N LYS A 444 23.18 27.65 -7.64
CA LYS A 444 21.76 27.25 -7.81
C LYS A 444 21.50 25.78 -7.57
N ASN A 445 22.27 25.16 -6.72
CA ASN A 445 22.15 23.76 -6.33
C ASN A 445 21.17 23.59 -5.15
N LYS A 446 20.72 22.34 -4.92
CA LYS A 446 19.82 21.99 -3.81
C LYS A 446 20.54 21.19 -2.75
N ILE A 447 20.17 21.43 -1.50
CA ILE A 447 20.84 20.90 -0.32
C ILE A 447 19.85 20.14 0.57
N LEU A 448 20.28 18.98 1.08
CA LEU A 448 19.55 18.17 2.01
C LEU A 448 20.31 18.10 3.33
N ILE A 449 19.64 18.37 4.45
CA ILE A 449 20.26 18.33 5.79
C ILE A 449 19.47 17.39 6.69
N THR A 450 20.17 16.44 7.34
CA THR A 450 19.55 15.52 8.30
C THR A 450 19.98 15.85 9.72
N THR A 451 19.00 15.92 10.62
CA THR A 451 19.19 16.15 12.06
C THR A 451 18.72 14.93 12.87
N LEU A 452 19.00 14.89 14.17
CA LEU A 452 18.58 13.80 15.06
C LEU A 452 17.22 14.02 15.70
N THR A 453 16.84 15.27 15.93
CA THR A 453 15.61 15.60 16.65
C THR A 453 14.77 16.63 15.91
N LYS A 454 13.46 16.61 16.17
CA LYS A 454 12.49 17.57 15.64
C LYS A 454 12.89 19.00 16.02
N ARG A 455 13.21 19.22 17.28
CA ARG A 455 13.62 20.52 17.79
C ARG A 455 14.86 21.06 17.07
N MET A 456 15.89 20.21 16.91
CA MET A 456 17.10 20.61 16.18
C MET A 456 16.81 20.99 14.72
N ALA A 457 15.90 20.28 14.05
CA ALA A 457 15.52 20.60 12.68
C ALA A 457 14.75 21.93 12.62
N GLU A 458 13.86 22.18 13.56
CA GLU A 458 13.07 23.42 13.67
C GLU A 458 13.98 24.62 13.96
N ASP A 459 14.83 24.52 15.00
CA ASP A 459 15.78 25.56 15.40
C ASP A 459 16.74 25.91 14.24
N LEU A 460 17.27 24.90 13.55
CA LEU A 460 18.14 25.09 12.39
C LEU A 460 17.42 25.75 11.21
N THR A 461 16.18 25.36 10.95
CA THR A 461 15.36 25.95 9.89
C THR A 461 15.08 27.42 10.17
N GLU A 462 14.74 27.76 11.41
CA GLU A 462 14.48 29.14 11.81
C GLU A 462 15.75 30.00 11.71
N TYR A 463 16.87 29.49 12.22
CA TYR A 463 18.17 30.17 12.10
C TYR A 463 18.58 30.43 10.64
N MET A 464 18.38 29.45 9.75
CA MET A 464 18.65 29.63 8.32
C MET A 464 17.73 30.68 7.67
N LYS A 465 16.45 30.72 8.06
CA LYS A 465 15.51 31.77 7.61
C LYS A 465 15.95 33.18 8.03
N GLU A 466 16.43 33.34 9.27
CA GLU A 466 16.96 34.60 9.77
C GLU A 466 18.18 35.07 8.95
N LEU A 467 18.99 34.13 8.46
CA LEU A 467 20.11 34.41 7.55
C LEU A 467 19.68 34.68 6.10
N GLY A 468 18.37 34.65 5.80
CA GLY A 468 17.83 34.88 4.46
C GLY A 468 17.95 33.69 3.50
N ILE A 469 18.20 32.49 4.02
CA ILE A 469 18.28 31.28 3.22
C ILE A 469 16.86 30.74 2.97
N ARG A 470 16.54 30.39 1.72
CA ARG A 470 15.26 29.75 1.35
C ARG A 470 15.27 28.30 1.80
N VAL A 471 14.69 28.02 2.95
CA VAL A 471 14.70 26.70 3.60
C VAL A 471 13.30 26.26 3.98
N ARG A 472 13.05 24.95 3.88
CA ARG A 472 11.86 24.30 4.43
C ARG A 472 12.25 23.13 5.33
N TYR A 473 11.36 22.83 6.27
CA TYR A 473 11.45 21.69 7.18
C TYR A 473 10.47 20.60 6.77
N LEU A 474 10.95 19.35 6.74
CA LEU A 474 10.15 18.17 6.48
C LEU A 474 10.12 17.30 7.73
N HIS A 475 8.97 17.19 8.39
CA HIS A 475 8.77 16.35 9.58
C HIS A 475 7.89 15.12 9.28
N SER A 476 7.82 14.22 10.26
CA SER A 476 7.08 12.94 10.13
C SER A 476 5.58 13.11 9.98
N ASP A 477 5.05 14.23 10.48
CA ASP A 477 3.61 14.50 10.59
C ASP A 477 3.05 15.26 9.38
N ILE A 478 3.88 15.57 8.39
CA ILE A 478 3.46 16.16 7.11
C ILE A 478 2.77 15.08 6.28
N ASP A 479 1.57 15.39 5.79
CA ASP A 479 0.82 14.49 4.93
C ASP A 479 1.51 14.25 3.58
N THR A 480 1.05 13.23 2.86
CA THR A 480 1.68 12.82 1.60
C THR A 480 1.52 13.87 0.50
N LEU A 481 0.43 14.66 0.49
CA LEU A 481 0.21 15.73 -0.48
C LEU A 481 1.16 16.89 -0.25
N GLU A 482 1.21 17.38 0.98
CA GLU A 482 2.11 18.48 1.37
C GLU A 482 3.56 18.11 1.13
N ARG A 483 3.92 16.84 1.43
CA ARG A 483 5.25 16.31 1.13
C ARG A 483 5.57 16.32 -0.36
N THR A 484 4.64 15.87 -1.20
CA THR A 484 4.79 15.88 -2.67
C THR A 484 4.93 17.32 -3.17
N GLN A 485 4.17 18.25 -2.60
CA GLN A 485 4.26 19.66 -2.94
C GLN A 485 5.61 20.28 -2.51
N ILE A 486 6.12 19.93 -1.33
CA ILE A 486 7.45 20.40 -0.87
C ILE A 486 8.54 19.92 -1.84
N ILE A 487 8.50 18.65 -2.26
CA ILE A 487 9.47 18.12 -3.23
C ILE A 487 9.36 18.84 -4.58
N ARG A 488 8.15 19.06 -5.06
CA ARG A 488 7.88 19.80 -6.30
C ARG A 488 8.40 21.24 -6.22
N ASP A 489 8.11 21.93 -5.12
CA ASP A 489 8.54 23.32 -4.88
C ASP A 489 10.06 23.43 -4.87
N MET A 490 10.77 22.47 -4.27
CA MET A 490 12.23 22.40 -4.31
C MET A 490 12.76 22.26 -5.74
N ARG A 491 12.15 21.40 -6.53
CA ARG A 491 12.51 21.16 -7.93
C ARG A 491 12.15 22.36 -8.84
N LEU A 492 11.11 23.11 -8.49
CA LEU A 492 10.71 24.35 -9.18
C LEU A 492 11.46 25.60 -8.70
N ASP A 493 12.51 25.42 -7.91
CA ASP A 493 13.37 26.52 -7.40
C ASP A 493 12.67 27.51 -6.45
N VAL A 494 11.63 27.08 -5.75
CA VAL A 494 10.94 27.88 -4.74
C VAL A 494 11.81 28.04 -3.48
N PHE A 495 12.57 27.00 -3.12
CA PHE A 495 13.54 27.03 -2.01
C PHE A 495 14.77 26.17 -2.32
N ASP A 496 15.84 26.31 -1.51
CA ASP A 496 17.15 25.71 -1.79
C ASP A 496 17.54 24.61 -0.82
N VAL A 497 17.08 24.67 0.42
CA VAL A 497 17.49 23.79 1.50
C VAL A 497 16.29 23.07 2.08
N LEU A 498 16.39 21.73 2.18
CA LEU A 498 15.44 20.90 2.87
C LEU A 498 16.08 20.30 4.12
N VAL A 499 15.50 20.59 5.28
CA VAL A 499 15.94 20.05 6.58
C VAL A 499 14.93 19.00 7.04
N GLY A 500 15.40 17.89 7.60
CA GLY A 500 14.52 16.89 8.18
C GLY A 500 15.24 15.89 9.07
N ILE A 501 14.48 15.10 9.83
CA ILE A 501 15.00 14.08 10.74
C ILE A 501 15.22 12.78 9.99
N ASN A 502 14.19 12.28 9.38
CA ASN A 502 14.18 11.03 8.63
C ASN A 502 13.78 11.29 7.18
N LEU A 503 14.75 11.74 6.40
CA LEU A 503 14.58 11.99 4.98
C LEU A 503 14.71 10.70 4.14
N LEU A 504 14.72 9.54 4.81
CA LEU A 504 14.78 8.21 4.19
C LEU A 504 13.42 7.71 3.71
N ARG A 505 12.32 8.37 4.12
CA ARG A 505 11.00 8.03 3.61
C ARG A 505 10.99 8.22 2.09
N GLU A 506 10.47 7.25 1.38
CA GLU A 506 10.49 7.13 -0.06
C GLU A 506 9.83 8.34 -0.74
N GLY A 507 10.17 8.54 -2.01
CA GLY A 507 9.67 9.65 -2.82
C GLY A 507 10.58 10.88 -2.86
N LEU A 508 11.69 10.94 -2.11
CA LEU A 508 12.71 11.96 -2.28
C LEU A 508 13.63 11.61 -3.47
N ASP A 509 13.07 11.68 -4.65
CA ASP A 509 13.81 11.55 -5.91
C ASP A 509 14.07 12.94 -6.50
N ILE A 510 15.09 13.61 -5.99
CA ILE A 510 15.46 14.98 -6.37
C ILE A 510 16.85 14.96 -7.00
N PRO A 511 16.96 14.87 -8.35
CA PRO A 511 18.26 14.83 -9.02
C PRO A 511 19.08 16.12 -8.86
N GLU A 512 18.45 17.21 -8.47
CA GLU A 512 19.06 18.52 -8.28
C GLU A 512 19.87 18.64 -6.98
N ILE A 513 19.83 17.63 -6.08
CA ILE A 513 20.60 17.62 -4.83
C ILE A 513 22.08 17.38 -5.12
N THR A 514 22.93 18.33 -4.72
CA THR A 514 24.40 18.24 -4.82
C THR A 514 25.08 18.08 -3.48
N LEU A 515 24.45 18.51 -2.39
CA LEU A 515 25.01 18.39 -1.04
C LEU A 515 24.01 17.71 -0.12
N VAL A 516 24.47 16.66 0.55
CA VAL A 516 23.80 16.05 1.70
C VAL A 516 24.66 16.27 2.93
N ALA A 517 24.12 16.92 3.95
CA ALA A 517 24.79 17.14 5.23
C ALA A 517 24.13 16.29 6.32
N ILE A 518 24.92 15.51 7.05
CA ILE A 518 24.47 14.66 8.14
C ILE A 518 25.07 15.21 9.44
N LEU A 519 24.25 15.86 10.26
CA LEU A 519 24.65 16.39 11.54
C LEU A 519 24.71 15.30 12.61
N ASP A 520 25.67 15.40 13.53
CA ASP A 520 25.87 14.43 14.62
C ASP A 520 25.83 12.99 14.11
N ALA A 521 26.64 12.69 13.10
CA ALA A 521 26.65 11.38 12.44
C ALA A 521 27.20 10.26 13.34
N ASP A 522 27.95 10.61 14.38
CA ASP A 522 28.53 9.70 15.38
C ASP A 522 27.57 9.33 16.53
N LYS A 523 26.37 9.86 16.56
CA LYS A 523 25.35 9.49 17.54
C LYS A 523 24.62 8.23 17.08
N GLU A 524 25.17 7.07 17.44
CA GLU A 524 24.60 5.78 17.06
C GLU A 524 23.14 5.64 17.46
N GLY A 525 22.35 5.00 16.60
CA GLY A 525 20.93 4.78 16.76
C GLY A 525 20.25 4.51 15.42
N PHE A 526 18.96 4.28 15.43
CA PHE A 526 18.16 3.95 14.23
C PHE A 526 18.39 4.93 13.06
N LEU A 527 18.49 6.24 13.33
CA LEU A 527 18.70 7.28 12.31
C LEU A 527 20.15 7.38 11.80
N ARG A 528 21.09 6.72 12.45
CA ARG A 528 22.53 6.70 12.12
C ARG A 528 23.07 5.27 12.00
N SER A 529 22.17 4.29 11.76
CA SER A 529 22.57 2.93 11.40
C SER A 529 23.23 2.93 10.01
N GLU A 530 24.01 1.89 9.73
CA GLU A 530 24.65 1.70 8.42
C GLU A 530 23.67 1.83 7.25
N VAL A 531 22.50 1.18 7.34
CA VAL A 531 21.41 1.24 6.34
C VAL A 531 20.93 2.67 6.16
N SER A 532 20.65 3.37 7.26
CA SER A 532 20.21 4.78 7.24
C SER A 532 21.23 5.68 6.57
N LEU A 533 22.50 5.51 6.90
CA LEU A 533 23.60 6.31 6.34
C LEU A 533 23.77 6.04 4.84
N ILE A 534 23.82 4.78 4.40
CA ILE A 534 23.94 4.42 2.99
C ILE A 534 22.77 4.99 2.17
N GLN A 535 21.55 4.91 2.68
CA GLN A 535 20.37 5.45 1.99
C GLN A 535 20.38 6.99 1.91
N THR A 536 20.85 7.65 2.98
CA THR A 536 20.98 9.11 3.01
C THR A 536 22.06 9.58 2.04
N ILE A 537 23.21 8.93 2.02
CA ILE A 537 24.30 9.16 1.05
C ILE A 537 23.79 9.01 -0.37
N GLY A 538 23.01 7.96 -0.64
CA GLY A 538 22.43 7.66 -1.95
C GLY A 538 21.52 8.76 -2.51
N ARG A 539 21.04 9.70 -1.70
CA ARG A 539 20.26 10.86 -2.18
C ARG A 539 21.09 11.82 -3.03
N ALA A 540 22.40 11.92 -2.82
CA ALA A 540 23.30 12.71 -3.66
C ALA A 540 23.83 11.95 -4.90
N ALA A 541 23.59 10.66 -5.02
CA ALA A 541 24.14 9.81 -6.09
C ALA A 541 23.48 10.02 -7.48
N ARG A 542 22.50 10.92 -7.60
CA ARG A 542 21.82 11.23 -8.88
C ARG A 542 22.36 12.47 -9.57
N ASN A 543 23.30 13.13 -8.94
CA ASN A 543 23.97 14.29 -9.47
C ASN A 543 25.47 14.01 -9.67
N ALA A 544 26.03 14.44 -10.80
CA ALA A 544 27.44 14.25 -11.08
C ALA A 544 28.36 14.98 -10.07
N ASP A 545 27.88 16.09 -9.50
CA ASP A 545 28.57 16.90 -8.52
C ASP A 545 28.15 16.57 -7.07
N GLY A 546 27.50 15.41 -6.88
CA GLY A 546 26.99 14.96 -5.59
C GLY A 546 28.08 14.74 -4.56
N ARG A 547 27.94 15.30 -3.36
CA ARG A 547 28.84 15.10 -2.22
C ARG A 547 28.10 15.03 -0.89
N VAL A 548 28.72 14.40 0.09
CA VAL A 548 28.16 14.21 1.43
C VAL A 548 29.15 14.71 2.48
N ILE A 549 28.67 15.46 3.45
CA ILE A 549 29.45 15.86 4.63
C ILE A 549 28.79 15.22 5.85
N MET A 550 29.58 14.44 6.60
CA MET A 550 29.21 13.89 7.89
C MET A 550 29.92 14.66 8.99
N TYR A 551 29.17 15.25 9.92
CA TYR A 551 29.75 15.89 11.09
C TYR A 551 29.82 14.89 12.23
N ALA A 552 31.03 14.54 12.62
CA ALA A 552 31.31 13.52 13.62
C ALA A 552 32.70 13.75 14.25
N ASP A 553 32.82 13.53 15.56
CA ASP A 553 34.09 13.56 16.26
C ASP A 553 34.76 12.20 16.27
N VAL A 554 33.97 11.11 16.15
CA VAL A 554 34.44 9.72 16.11
C VAL A 554 33.75 9.01 14.94
N ILE A 555 34.52 8.26 14.15
CA ILE A 555 33.97 7.40 13.12
C ILE A 555 33.47 6.11 13.80
N THR A 556 32.14 5.95 13.86
CA THR A 556 31.48 4.76 14.41
C THR A 556 31.57 3.58 13.45
N ASP A 557 31.23 2.37 13.91
CA ASP A 557 31.23 1.19 13.04
C ASP A 557 30.20 1.33 11.92
N SER A 558 28.99 1.85 12.21
CA SER A 558 27.95 2.15 11.21
C SER A 558 28.46 3.13 10.16
N MET A 559 29.15 4.20 10.55
CA MET A 559 29.75 5.16 9.63
C MET A 559 30.81 4.51 8.76
N ARG A 560 31.71 3.68 9.36
CA ARG A 560 32.79 3.00 8.65
C ARG A 560 32.23 2.11 7.55
N ILE A 561 31.25 1.25 7.88
CA ILE A 561 30.60 0.36 6.92
C ILE A 561 29.97 1.17 5.78
N ALA A 562 29.24 2.24 6.10
CA ALA A 562 28.60 3.07 5.10
C ALA A 562 29.59 3.80 4.17
N ILE A 563 30.69 4.31 4.71
CA ILE A 563 31.73 4.98 3.94
C ILE A 563 32.46 3.97 3.04
N ASP A 564 32.89 2.83 3.61
CA ASP A 564 33.65 1.81 2.87
C ASP A 564 32.83 1.25 1.71
N GLU A 565 31.53 0.96 1.93
CA GLU A 565 30.63 0.48 0.88
C GLU A 565 30.41 1.55 -0.20
N THR A 566 30.24 2.81 0.18
CA THR A 566 30.09 3.91 -0.78
C THR A 566 31.34 4.06 -1.64
N MET A 567 32.52 3.97 -1.05
CA MET A 567 33.81 4.05 -1.77
C MET A 567 34.03 2.84 -2.68
N ARG A 568 33.65 1.63 -2.22
CA ARG A 568 33.69 0.41 -3.05
C ARG A 568 32.83 0.58 -4.31
N ARG A 569 31.59 1.02 -4.14
CA ARG A 569 30.65 1.25 -5.25
C ARG A 569 31.16 2.32 -6.20
N ARG A 570 31.70 3.41 -5.66
CA ARG A 570 32.29 4.50 -6.47
C ARG A 570 33.45 4.01 -7.32
N ALA A 571 34.36 3.24 -6.74
CA ALA A 571 35.53 2.70 -7.44
C ALA A 571 35.12 1.74 -8.58
N LEU A 572 34.12 0.87 -8.35
CA LEU A 572 33.61 -0.04 -9.37
C LEU A 572 32.99 0.73 -10.54
N GLN A 573 32.15 1.72 -10.24
CA GLN A 573 31.55 2.57 -11.28
C GLN A 573 32.59 3.37 -12.07
N GLN A 574 33.57 3.93 -11.37
CA GLN A 574 34.64 4.69 -12.02
C GLN A 574 35.45 3.81 -12.99
N LYS A 575 35.85 2.61 -12.54
CA LYS A 575 36.54 1.65 -13.41
C LYS A 575 35.71 1.29 -14.64
N TYR A 576 34.43 1.02 -14.46
CA TYR A 576 33.52 0.72 -15.57
C TYR A 576 33.42 1.89 -16.56
N ASN A 577 33.29 3.12 -16.05
CA ASN A 577 33.23 4.32 -16.88
C ASN A 577 34.52 4.51 -17.72
N GLU A 578 35.69 4.28 -17.11
CA GLU A 578 36.99 4.37 -17.80
C GLU A 578 37.13 3.30 -18.91
N GLU A 579 36.73 2.06 -18.62
CA GLU A 579 36.79 0.95 -19.57
C GLU A 579 35.84 1.13 -20.76
N HIS A 580 34.68 1.79 -20.56
CA HIS A 580 33.66 1.99 -21.58
C HIS A 580 33.59 3.42 -22.15
N GLY A 581 34.48 4.31 -21.72
CA GLY A 581 34.51 5.70 -22.18
C GLY A 581 33.24 6.50 -21.80
N ILE A 582 32.60 6.18 -20.69
CA ILE A 582 31.37 6.81 -20.24
C ILE A 582 31.68 8.06 -19.42
N THR A 583 31.08 9.19 -19.79
CA THR A 583 31.13 10.42 -19.00
C THR A 583 29.85 10.51 -18.14
N PRO A 584 29.95 10.63 -16.81
CA PRO A 584 28.81 10.77 -15.91
C PRO A 584 27.92 11.94 -16.32
N LYS A 585 26.61 11.71 -16.39
CA LYS A 585 25.63 12.76 -16.70
C LYS A 585 24.54 12.79 -15.64
N THR A 586 24.31 13.98 -15.08
CA THR A 586 23.20 14.21 -14.14
C THR A 586 21.87 13.85 -14.78
N ILE A 587 21.04 13.11 -14.08
CA ILE A 587 19.70 12.71 -14.52
C ILE A 587 18.82 13.96 -14.62
N LYS A 588 18.25 14.23 -15.78
CA LYS A 588 17.22 15.26 -15.96
C LYS A 588 15.87 14.56 -16.04
N LYS A 589 15.09 14.60 -14.98
CA LYS A 589 13.69 14.17 -15.00
C LYS A 589 12.78 15.39 -15.19
N ALA A 590 11.85 15.31 -16.13
CA ALA A 590 10.77 16.29 -16.20
C ALA A 590 10.02 16.30 -14.86
N VAL A 591 9.61 17.48 -14.39
CA VAL A 591 8.68 17.59 -13.26
C VAL A 591 7.33 17.13 -13.81
N ARG A 592 7.09 15.82 -13.84
CA ARG A 592 5.79 15.26 -14.22
C ARG A 592 4.78 15.69 -13.17
N ASP A 593 3.58 16.02 -13.60
CA ASP A 593 2.42 16.12 -12.71
C ASP A 593 2.09 14.71 -12.17
N LEU A 594 2.85 14.28 -11.17
CA LEU A 594 2.48 13.13 -10.32
C LEU A 594 1.15 13.39 -9.59
N ILE A 595 0.61 14.60 -9.76
CA ILE A 595 -0.61 15.08 -9.13
C ILE A 595 -1.87 14.33 -9.62
N SER A 596 -1.91 13.77 -10.82
CA SER A 596 -3.13 13.06 -11.27
C SER A 596 -3.24 11.66 -10.64
N ILE A 597 -2.14 10.94 -10.48
CA ILE A 597 -2.14 9.63 -9.80
C ILE A 597 -2.05 9.82 -8.27
N SER A 598 -1.24 10.77 -7.81
CA SER A 598 -1.17 11.08 -6.37
C SER A 598 -2.32 11.94 -5.87
N LYS A 599 -3.09 12.68 -6.68
CA LYS A 599 -4.35 13.27 -6.24
C LYS A 599 -5.39 12.21 -5.94
N ALA A 600 -5.53 11.20 -6.76
CA ALA A 600 -6.43 10.08 -6.45
C ALA A 600 -5.99 9.31 -5.18
N VAL A 601 -4.66 9.14 -4.98
CA VAL A 601 -4.10 8.46 -3.80
C VAL A 601 -4.04 9.38 -2.57
N ALA A 602 -3.85 10.67 -2.74
CA ALA A 602 -3.61 11.63 -1.66
C ALA A 602 -4.88 12.34 -1.18
N GLU A 603 -5.90 12.52 -2.01
CA GLU A 603 -7.27 12.81 -1.54
C GLU A 603 -7.77 11.69 -0.62
N THR A 604 -7.16 10.52 -0.72
CA THR A 604 -7.37 9.33 0.10
C THR A 604 -6.68 9.40 1.47
N GLU A 605 -5.50 10.02 1.58
CA GLU A 605 -4.75 10.12 2.84
C GLU A 605 -5.10 11.37 3.64
N GLU A 606 -5.64 12.43 3.03
CA GLU A 606 -6.02 13.68 3.69
C GLU A 606 -7.19 13.54 4.70
N LYS A 607 -7.89 12.40 4.67
CA LYS A 607 -9.01 12.13 5.59
C LYS A 607 -8.68 11.20 6.75
N LEU A 608 -7.45 10.75 6.88
CA LEU A 608 -6.99 10.13 8.12
C LEU A 608 -6.92 11.22 9.19
N GLU A 609 -8.03 11.41 9.91
CA GLU A 609 -8.01 12.22 11.12
C GLU A 609 -6.96 11.60 12.05
N LYS A 610 -5.92 12.36 12.36
CA LYS A 610 -4.92 11.99 13.36
C LYS A 610 -5.64 11.75 14.67
N ASP A 611 -5.21 10.75 15.42
CA ASP A 611 -5.64 10.54 16.78
C ASP A 611 -5.46 11.86 17.56
N PRO A 612 -6.49 12.39 18.25
CA PRO A 612 -6.40 13.62 19.02
C PRO A 612 -5.21 13.66 19.99
N GLU A 613 -4.83 12.50 20.56
CA GLU A 613 -3.66 12.37 21.42
C GLU A 613 -2.31 12.55 20.72
N SER A 614 -2.28 12.41 19.38
CA SER A 614 -1.08 12.62 18.55
C SER A 614 -1.02 14.00 17.89
N MET A 615 -2.04 14.84 18.08
CA MET A 615 -2.13 16.16 17.48
C MET A 615 -1.35 17.20 18.25
N SER A 616 -0.71 18.10 17.53
CA SER A 616 -0.14 19.31 18.13
C SER A 616 -1.27 20.25 18.58
N ARG A 617 -1.00 21.09 19.58
CA ARG A 617 -1.94 22.10 20.09
C ARG A 617 -2.67 22.88 18.98
N LYS A 618 -1.91 23.32 17.96
CA LYS A 618 -2.45 24.13 16.85
C LYS A 618 -3.38 23.31 15.94
N GLU A 619 -3.10 22.02 15.78
CA GLU A 619 -3.96 21.10 15.02
C GLU A 619 -5.26 20.82 15.76
N LEU A 620 -5.20 20.58 17.07
CA LEU A 620 -6.37 20.44 17.94
C LEU A 620 -7.25 21.70 17.94
N GLU A 621 -6.66 22.90 18.06
CA GLU A 621 -7.38 24.16 17.97
C GLU A 621 -8.10 24.36 16.62
N ASN A 622 -7.45 23.96 15.52
CA ASN A 622 -8.04 24.03 14.18
C ASN A 622 -9.16 22.99 14.01
N LEU A 623 -8.97 21.78 14.54
CA LEU A 623 -9.99 20.73 14.51
C LEU A 623 -11.22 21.13 15.34
N ILE A 624 -11.04 21.69 16.53
CA ILE A 624 -12.12 22.22 17.36
C ILE A 624 -12.92 23.30 16.61
N LYS A 625 -12.25 24.23 15.93
CA LYS A 625 -12.92 25.26 15.11
C LYS A 625 -13.72 24.64 13.95
N LYS A 626 -13.16 23.61 13.30
CA LYS A 626 -13.84 22.91 12.21
C LYS A 626 -15.10 22.17 12.70
N VAL A 627 -14.98 21.42 13.79
CA VAL A 627 -16.11 20.69 14.40
C VAL A 627 -17.19 21.68 14.91
N GLN A 628 -16.79 22.80 15.49
CA GLN A 628 -17.70 23.86 15.92
C GLN A 628 -18.50 24.45 14.74
N LYS A 629 -17.84 24.67 13.60
CA LYS A 629 -18.51 25.18 12.40
C LYS A 629 -19.48 24.16 11.81
N GLN A 630 -19.11 22.87 11.82
CA GLN A 630 -19.99 21.78 11.40
C GLN A 630 -21.19 21.61 12.33
N MET A 631 -20.99 21.72 13.65
CA MET A 631 -22.06 21.70 14.64
C MET A 631 -23.08 22.82 14.43
N GLN A 632 -22.58 24.03 14.17
CA GLN A 632 -23.46 25.19 13.88
C GLN A 632 -24.24 25.02 12.58
N ALA A 633 -23.62 24.47 11.53
CA ALA A 633 -24.28 24.15 10.28
C ALA A 633 -25.37 23.08 10.48
N ALA A 634 -25.07 21.99 11.17
CA ALA A 634 -26.05 20.93 11.49
C ALA A 634 -27.23 21.48 12.32
N ALA A 635 -26.97 22.38 13.25
CA ALA A 635 -28.03 23.05 14.05
C ALA A 635 -28.88 24.00 13.17
N ALA A 636 -28.28 24.71 12.23
CA ALA A 636 -28.99 25.56 11.28
C ALA A 636 -29.88 24.75 10.32
N ASP A 637 -29.45 23.56 9.95
CA ASP A 637 -30.21 22.61 9.13
C ASP A 637 -31.22 21.77 9.93
N LEU A 638 -31.44 22.13 11.22
CA LEU A 638 -32.36 21.45 12.15
C LEU A 638 -32.03 19.96 12.41
N ASN A 639 -30.80 19.53 12.11
CA ASN A 639 -30.32 18.19 12.40
C ASN A 639 -29.73 18.16 13.81
N PHE A 640 -30.60 18.12 14.81
CA PHE A 640 -30.23 18.23 16.23
C PHE A 640 -29.44 17.03 16.75
N GLU A 641 -29.64 15.86 16.16
CA GLU A 641 -28.93 14.63 16.55
C GLU A 641 -27.45 14.72 16.13
N MET A 642 -27.19 15.15 14.89
CA MET A 642 -25.86 15.42 14.40
C MET A 642 -25.17 16.58 15.11
N ALA A 643 -25.92 17.65 15.42
CA ALA A 643 -25.41 18.78 16.19
C ALA A 643 -25.01 18.39 17.62
N ALA A 644 -25.76 17.49 18.27
CA ALA A 644 -25.44 16.96 19.60
C ALA A 644 -24.17 16.09 19.56
N SER A 645 -24.03 15.19 18.60
CA SER A 645 -22.85 14.35 18.41
C SER A 645 -21.58 15.20 18.16
N LEU A 646 -21.67 16.22 17.31
CA LEU A 646 -20.58 17.15 17.03
C LEU A 646 -20.20 18.02 18.25
N ARG A 647 -21.18 18.37 19.10
CA ARG A 647 -20.95 19.06 20.38
C ARG A 647 -20.12 18.18 21.32
N ASP A 648 -20.50 16.93 21.45
CA ASP A 648 -19.85 15.99 22.34
C ASP A 648 -18.41 15.72 21.88
N LYS A 649 -18.18 15.52 20.57
CA LYS A 649 -16.85 15.46 19.95
C LYS A 649 -16.02 16.72 20.22
N MET A 650 -16.62 17.92 20.14
CA MET A 650 -15.92 19.17 20.42
C MET A 650 -15.49 19.29 21.89
N LEU A 651 -16.30 18.77 22.82
CA LEU A 651 -15.98 18.76 24.25
C LEU A 651 -14.82 17.81 24.57
N GLU A 652 -14.76 16.63 23.93
CA GLU A 652 -13.63 15.70 24.04
C GLU A 652 -12.33 16.32 23.52
N LEU A 653 -12.35 16.93 22.33
CA LEU A 653 -11.18 17.61 21.76
C LEU A 653 -10.69 18.78 22.63
N LYS A 654 -11.60 19.50 23.30
CA LYS A 654 -11.22 20.55 24.26
C LYS A 654 -10.54 19.98 25.50
N LYS A 655 -11.02 18.83 26.00
CA LYS A 655 -10.40 18.12 27.13
C LYS A 655 -8.99 17.67 26.76
N SER A 656 -8.80 17.05 25.58
CA SER A 656 -7.46 16.70 25.07
C SER A 656 -6.53 17.91 24.90
N LEU A 657 -7.09 19.07 24.56
CA LEU A 657 -6.31 20.32 24.47
C LEU A 657 -5.87 20.81 25.87
N GLU A 658 -6.72 20.69 26.89
CA GLU A 658 -6.41 21.04 28.30
C GLU A 658 -5.35 20.09 28.88
N GLU A 659 -5.41 18.81 28.57
CA GLU A 659 -4.40 17.79 28.98
C GLU A 659 -3.02 18.01 28.36
N LEU A 660 -2.91 18.72 27.26
CA LEU A 660 -1.62 19.16 26.67
C LEU A 660 -1.03 20.40 27.37
N ASP A 661 -1.82 21.11 28.18
CA ASP A 661 -1.37 22.30 28.92
C ASP A 661 -0.91 21.94 30.36
N GLU A 662 -1.16 20.72 30.85
CA GLU A 662 -0.61 20.16 32.10
C GLU A 662 0.67 19.36 31.85
#